data_23e84a4a291766c52af882913d2a0108
#
_entry.id   23e84a4a291766c52af882913d2a0108
#
_cell.length_a   1.000
_cell.length_b   1.000
_cell.length_c   1.000
_cell.angle_alpha   90.00
_cell.angle_beta   90.00
_cell.angle_gamma   90.00
#
_symmetry.space_group_name_H-M   'P 1'
#
loop_
_entity.id
_entity.type
_entity.pdbx_description
1 polymer ?
#
loop_
_entity_poly.entity_id
_entity_poly.type
_entity_poly.pdbx_seq_one_letter_code
_entity_poly.pdbx_strand_id
1 'polypeptide(L)'
;MKFRLPPWAILLLICILVGGALGVINGLTEGPIALRAVEAANAARRASFAEADSFEQMDLASDSGVDACYKAMKNGELVGYVAQVTVTGFGGPVEIQVGMDLNQTITGVNVGGSKFAETPGLGAKAKDPEFAGQFAGLTVPTQLGNGVDAITGATITSAAVSSGVNKGGYFIQDLINPPAEDNRPEDLQFGGVLPGATTKQEQTAPEGIDALFTSDAGVVAYVTGEGYNGDIQVQVGVGHSGQVAGVYIDPAMHQETESLGKLVEESYFWGQFIGNTGAFAIGENIDAVSGATITSEAVVDCVNRAVAAAQQYLDPALAVDVPQMGETVSAPAEKEFKYAQVVETGSGVTVLSANDWADQYPEIYASYLANSENTEIHDYTKDYPMIPVVYEGMAFSKFYGSARGHVYTVEDVTATGRPHALANCFSCKTPDFTAKVNELGDAAYTIPFADMLAEVNESVSCYNCHANTGNELMITHTYLSDAMGEDLEAVDAATLSCAQCHVEYYFAPATKATTLPYQNLATMTPDAILDYYNQMLVDGQPFADYTNPRSGVRQIKVQHPEFETYMGEGSVHKNDFTCADCHMGEAIAADGTTYISHTWMSPLDNEALMSGTCAQCHKDLAGEVGAIQEETERRTYAVGYLLEALTEKLVKAVESGEYTDEELNAIRAVARDAQFYWDFVMVENSEGAHNSKLDAECLDKAEALINTAMGMFK
;
A
#
# COMPACT_ATOMS: atom_id res chain seq x y z
N MET A 1 2.16 45.97 64.94
CA MET A 1 1.60 45.90 63.59
C MET A 1 2.27 44.75 62.85
N LYS A 2 1.53 43.66 62.56
CA LYS A 2 2.03 42.60 61.70
C LYS A 2 1.81 43.06 60.24
N PHE A 3 2.89 43.43 59.56
CA PHE A 3 2.84 43.73 58.14
C PHE A 3 2.47 42.43 57.40
N ARG A 4 1.23 42.32 56.88
CA ARG A 4 0.83 41.28 55.94
C ARG A 4 0.93 41.89 54.50
N LEU A 5 1.84 41.37 53.73
CA LEU A 5 1.93 41.69 52.30
C LEU A 5 0.61 41.26 51.63
N PRO A 6 0.05 42.11 50.74
CA PRO A 6 -1.14 41.72 49.99
C PRO A 6 -0.82 40.57 49.01
N PRO A 7 -1.79 39.68 48.68
CA PRO A 7 -1.57 38.49 47.91
C PRO A 7 -0.88 38.77 46.54
N TRP A 8 -1.20 39.84 45.88
CA TRP A 8 -0.58 40.27 44.60
C TRP A 8 0.91 40.58 44.78
N ALA A 9 1.32 41.14 45.90
CA ALA A 9 2.74 41.45 46.14
C ALA A 9 3.56 40.20 46.46
N ILE A 10 2.92 39.18 47.08
CA ILE A 10 3.53 37.87 47.28
C ILE A 10 3.71 37.15 45.94
N LEU A 11 2.69 37.20 45.08
CA LEU A 11 2.77 36.59 43.73
C LEU A 11 3.84 37.25 42.87
N LEU A 12 3.89 38.60 42.89
CA LEU A 12 4.95 39.36 42.20
C LEU A 12 6.35 38.97 42.67
N LEU A 13 6.53 38.83 43.97
CA LEU A 13 7.83 38.43 44.56
C LEU A 13 8.21 36.99 44.11
N ILE A 14 7.26 36.08 44.10
CA ILE A 14 7.47 34.70 43.58
C ILE A 14 7.85 34.72 42.12
N CYS A 15 7.14 35.48 41.28
CA CYS A 15 7.45 35.58 39.85
C CYS A 15 8.87 36.14 39.60
N ILE A 16 9.27 37.19 40.37
CA ILE A 16 10.60 37.77 40.27
C ILE A 16 11.67 36.77 40.71
N LEU A 17 11.45 36.07 41.82
CA LEU A 17 12.42 35.09 42.36
C LEU A 17 12.55 33.89 41.42
N VAL A 18 11.43 33.32 40.95
CA VAL A 18 11.42 32.19 40.03
C VAL A 18 11.98 32.57 38.67
N GLY A 19 11.54 33.70 38.10
CA GLY A 19 12.05 34.21 36.82
C GLY A 19 13.55 34.53 36.89
N GLY A 20 14.01 35.14 38.01
CA GLY A 20 15.45 35.41 38.24
C GLY A 20 16.26 34.11 38.39
N ALA A 21 15.74 33.13 39.16
CA ALA A 21 16.39 31.83 39.29
C ALA A 21 16.47 31.07 37.95
N LEU A 22 15.40 31.06 37.17
CA LEU A 22 15.37 30.45 35.82
C LEU A 22 16.35 31.14 34.87
N GLY A 23 16.43 32.48 34.88
CA GLY A 23 17.37 33.22 34.07
C GLY A 23 18.85 32.92 34.44
N VAL A 24 19.16 32.81 35.73
CA VAL A 24 20.50 32.40 36.20
C VAL A 24 20.84 30.96 35.83
N ILE A 25 19.88 30.04 36.01
CA ILE A 25 20.08 28.63 35.63
C ILE A 25 20.28 28.52 34.11
N ASN A 26 19.44 29.19 33.29
CA ASN A 26 19.60 29.22 31.84
C ASN A 26 21.00 29.73 31.44
N GLY A 27 21.44 30.85 31.98
CA GLY A 27 22.79 31.40 31.67
C GLY A 27 23.96 30.52 32.12
N LEU A 28 23.78 29.70 33.20
CA LEU A 28 24.80 28.76 33.66
C LEU A 28 24.78 27.45 32.83
N THR A 29 23.64 27.06 32.24
CA THR A 29 23.48 25.77 31.54
C THR A 29 23.61 25.91 30.03
N GLU A 30 23.34 27.06 29.43
CA GLU A 30 23.38 27.30 27.99
C GLU A 30 24.74 26.95 27.36
N GLY A 31 25.83 27.41 27.94
CA GLY A 31 27.17 27.09 27.45
C GLY A 31 27.55 25.61 27.54
N PRO A 32 27.39 24.94 28.67
CA PRO A 32 27.59 23.49 28.76
C PRO A 32 26.67 22.65 27.88
N ILE A 33 25.42 23.06 27.68
CA ILE A 33 24.47 22.39 26.77
C ILE A 33 24.95 22.54 25.33
N ALA A 34 25.32 23.75 24.91
CA ALA A 34 25.83 24.02 23.57
C ALA A 34 27.11 23.22 23.28
N LEU A 35 28.04 23.18 24.22
CA LEU A 35 29.27 22.37 24.09
C LEU A 35 28.97 20.88 23.95
N ARG A 36 28.07 20.33 24.75
CA ARG A 36 27.69 18.91 24.67
C ARG A 36 26.98 18.60 23.34
N ALA A 37 26.16 19.52 22.84
CA ALA A 37 25.50 19.38 21.55
C ALA A 37 26.52 19.32 20.40
N VAL A 38 27.53 20.20 20.42
CA VAL A 38 28.64 20.20 19.45
C VAL A 38 29.47 18.92 19.55
N GLU A 39 29.79 18.46 20.77
CA GLU A 39 30.50 17.21 20.97
C GLU A 39 29.72 15.98 20.48
N ALA A 40 28.43 15.94 20.75
CA ALA A 40 27.52 14.87 20.23
C ALA A 40 27.46 14.88 18.71
N ALA A 41 27.29 16.05 18.08
CA ALA A 41 27.28 16.20 16.64
C ALA A 41 28.62 15.78 16.00
N ASN A 42 29.74 16.14 16.63
CA ASN A 42 31.07 15.69 16.14
C ASN A 42 31.28 14.19 16.34
N ALA A 43 30.72 13.59 17.39
CA ALA A 43 30.78 12.14 17.61
C ALA A 43 29.99 11.40 16.50
N ALA A 44 28.81 11.90 16.10
CA ALA A 44 28.04 11.37 15.00
C ALA A 44 28.78 11.44 13.66
N ARG A 45 29.41 12.60 13.34
CA ARG A 45 30.24 12.76 12.14
C ARG A 45 31.44 11.81 12.13
N ARG A 46 32.08 11.59 13.29
CA ARG A 46 33.16 10.60 13.39
C ARG A 46 32.68 9.16 13.19
N ALA A 47 31.44 8.86 13.55
CA ALA A 47 30.86 7.55 13.26
C ALA A 47 30.69 7.35 11.74
N SER A 48 30.36 8.42 10.99
CA SER A 48 30.24 8.37 9.53
C SER A 48 31.58 8.47 8.81
N PHE A 49 32.60 9.15 9.41
CA PHE A 49 33.93 9.32 8.83
C PHE A 49 35.01 9.18 9.91
N ALA A 50 35.40 7.95 10.20
CA ALA A 50 36.28 7.63 11.33
C ALA A 50 37.74 8.15 11.17
N GLU A 51 38.20 8.33 9.94
CA GLU A 51 39.56 8.81 9.66
C GLU A 51 39.75 10.33 9.83
N ALA A 52 38.66 11.11 9.85
CA ALA A 52 38.72 12.54 10.02
C ALA A 52 38.97 12.95 11.47
N ASP A 53 39.88 13.90 11.69
CA ASP A 53 40.15 14.49 12.99
C ASP A 53 39.36 15.75 13.27
N SER A 54 38.89 16.45 12.22
CA SER A 54 38.05 17.62 12.31
C SER A 54 37.07 17.74 11.13
N PHE A 55 35.98 18.51 11.37
CA PHE A 55 34.91 18.74 10.39
C PHE A 55 34.65 20.23 10.25
N GLU A 56 34.65 20.74 9.01
CA GLU A 56 34.36 22.13 8.69
C GLU A 56 33.04 22.23 7.96
N GLN A 57 32.08 22.95 8.54
CA GLN A 57 30.76 23.12 7.90
C GLN A 57 30.88 23.95 6.62
N MET A 58 30.16 23.54 5.60
CA MET A 58 30.04 24.26 4.34
C MET A 58 28.79 25.14 4.35
N ASP A 59 28.88 26.28 3.67
CA ASP A 59 27.68 27.05 3.33
C ASP A 59 26.99 26.37 2.15
N LEU A 60 25.70 26.06 2.31
CA LEU A 60 24.88 25.41 1.31
C LEU A 60 23.89 26.38 0.68
N ALA A 61 23.58 26.17 -0.59
CA ALA A 61 22.43 26.82 -1.21
C ALA A 61 21.12 26.32 -0.57
N SER A 62 20.07 27.12 -0.58
CA SER A 62 18.79 26.75 0.05
C SER A 62 18.06 25.57 -0.61
N ASP A 63 18.44 25.25 -1.83
CA ASP A 63 17.94 24.18 -2.69
C ASP A 63 18.90 22.97 -2.81
N SER A 64 19.88 22.87 -1.91
CA SER A 64 20.93 21.84 -1.96
C SER A 64 20.42 20.41 -1.73
N GLY A 65 19.17 20.24 -1.32
CA GLY A 65 18.59 18.93 -1.05
C GLY A 65 19.11 18.23 0.23
N VAL A 66 20.15 18.74 0.89
CA VAL A 66 20.71 18.21 2.14
C VAL A 66 20.63 19.23 3.27
N ASP A 67 20.47 18.76 4.50
CA ASP A 67 20.34 19.65 5.68
C ASP A 67 21.63 20.36 6.05
N ALA A 68 22.76 19.67 5.89
CA ALA A 68 24.10 20.21 6.13
C ALA A 68 25.16 19.35 5.45
N CYS A 69 26.29 19.97 5.11
CA CYS A 69 27.48 19.26 4.63
C CYS A 69 28.74 19.76 5.33
N TYR A 70 29.67 18.85 5.57
CA TYR A 70 30.93 19.10 6.26
C TYR A 70 32.11 18.54 5.46
N LYS A 71 33.18 19.31 5.33
CA LYS A 71 34.46 18.80 4.87
C LYS A 71 35.08 17.96 6.00
N ALA A 72 35.44 16.73 5.69
CA ALA A 72 36.18 15.85 6.58
C ALA A 72 37.67 16.09 6.38
N MET A 73 38.36 16.54 7.46
CA MET A 73 39.75 16.90 7.42
C MET A 73 40.59 15.92 8.26
N LYS A 74 41.78 15.59 7.76
CA LYS A 74 42.79 14.77 8.49
C LYS A 74 44.15 15.47 8.40
N ASN A 75 44.70 15.85 9.54
CA ASN A 75 45.97 16.64 9.63
C ASN A 75 45.91 17.94 8.79
N GLY A 76 44.74 18.55 8.64
CA GLY A 76 44.52 19.76 7.86
C GLY A 76 44.37 19.54 6.35
N GLU A 77 44.36 18.30 5.88
CA GLU A 77 44.08 17.94 4.47
C GLU A 77 42.65 17.42 4.33
N LEU A 78 41.98 17.77 3.21
CA LEU A 78 40.65 17.27 2.87
C LEU A 78 40.76 15.79 2.52
N VAL A 79 39.99 14.94 3.21
CA VAL A 79 39.93 13.48 2.96
C VAL A 79 38.56 13.00 2.49
N GLY A 80 37.54 13.87 2.52
CA GLY A 80 36.19 13.57 2.03
C GLY A 80 35.16 14.55 2.61
N TYR A 81 33.90 14.14 2.62
CA TYR A 81 32.80 14.94 3.08
C TYR A 81 31.83 14.11 3.92
N VAL A 82 31.02 14.78 4.74
CA VAL A 82 29.90 14.20 5.49
C VAL A 82 28.66 15.03 5.20
N ALA A 83 27.67 14.44 4.52
CA ALA A 83 26.37 15.04 4.31
C ALA A 83 25.39 14.61 5.40
N GLN A 84 24.53 15.51 5.82
CA GLN A 84 23.44 15.28 6.73
C GLN A 84 22.12 15.42 5.97
N VAL A 85 21.26 14.40 6.05
CA VAL A 85 19.97 14.33 5.37
C VAL A 85 18.92 13.89 6.38
N THR A 86 17.74 14.49 6.35
CA THR A 86 16.58 14.03 7.10
C THR A 86 15.58 13.41 6.12
N VAL A 87 15.19 12.17 6.37
CA VAL A 87 14.17 11.44 5.64
C VAL A 87 13.06 11.04 6.59
N THR A 88 11.90 10.63 6.06
CA THR A 88 10.79 10.14 6.86
C THR A 88 10.89 8.61 6.95
N GLY A 89 11.15 8.08 8.15
CA GLY A 89 11.05 6.66 8.47
C GLY A 89 9.64 6.30 8.93
N PHE A 90 9.47 5.07 9.43
CA PHE A 90 8.18 4.61 9.93
C PHE A 90 7.67 5.42 11.14
N GLY A 91 8.53 5.67 12.13
CA GLY A 91 8.16 6.39 13.36
C GLY A 91 8.32 7.90 13.29
N GLY A 92 8.69 8.47 12.13
CA GLY A 92 8.91 9.89 11.94
C GLY A 92 10.29 10.24 11.37
N PRO A 93 10.77 11.49 11.56
CA PRO A 93 12.02 11.94 10.95
C PRO A 93 13.23 11.13 11.41
N VAL A 94 14.00 10.64 10.45
CA VAL A 94 15.27 9.94 10.62
C VAL A 94 16.39 10.81 10.04
N GLU A 95 17.30 11.26 10.89
CA GLU A 95 18.48 12.01 10.48
C GLU A 95 19.61 11.06 10.15
N ILE A 96 20.18 11.19 8.97
CA ILE A 96 21.23 10.31 8.46
C ILE A 96 22.47 11.18 8.18
N GLN A 97 23.61 10.73 8.62
CA GLN A 97 24.90 11.31 8.27
C GLN A 97 25.68 10.30 7.44
N VAL A 98 26.00 10.67 6.21
CA VAL A 98 26.72 9.86 5.23
C VAL A 98 28.11 10.43 5.07
N GLY A 99 29.14 9.65 5.40
CA GLY A 99 30.52 9.98 5.09
C GLY A 99 30.96 9.34 3.79
N MET A 100 31.65 10.07 2.92
CA MET A 100 32.20 9.58 1.65
C MET A 100 33.59 10.14 1.42
N ASP A 101 34.53 9.26 1.05
CA ASP A 101 35.89 9.66 0.73
C ASP A 101 36.01 10.28 -0.69
N LEU A 102 37.19 10.81 -1.03
CA LEU A 102 37.43 11.43 -2.34
C LEU A 102 37.46 10.42 -3.50
N ASN A 103 37.40 9.11 -3.24
CA ASN A 103 37.23 8.07 -4.23
C ASN A 103 35.76 7.68 -4.42
N GLN A 104 34.83 8.45 -3.83
CA GLN A 104 33.37 8.23 -3.87
C GLN A 104 32.93 6.93 -3.17
N THR A 105 33.69 6.47 -2.18
CA THR A 105 33.35 5.30 -1.37
C THR A 105 32.74 5.77 -0.05
N ILE A 106 31.62 5.19 0.37
CA ILE A 106 30.98 5.47 1.64
C ILE A 106 31.91 4.98 2.76
N THR A 107 32.33 5.89 3.64
CA THR A 107 33.19 5.59 4.78
C THR A 107 32.43 5.10 5.97
N GLY A 108 31.16 5.47 6.07
CA GLY A 108 30.24 5.05 7.13
C GLY A 108 28.95 5.85 7.10
N VAL A 109 27.95 5.32 7.80
CA VAL A 109 26.63 5.94 7.98
C VAL A 109 26.29 5.99 9.44
N ASN A 110 25.77 7.12 9.91
CA ASN A 110 25.23 7.26 11.26
C ASN A 110 23.75 7.65 11.16
N VAL A 111 22.88 6.83 11.75
CA VAL A 111 21.44 7.00 11.74
C VAL A 111 20.96 7.49 13.10
N GLY A 112 20.08 8.49 13.16
CA GLY A 112 19.59 9.00 14.45
C GLY A 112 18.80 10.29 14.36
N GLY A 113 19.27 11.28 15.12
CA GLY A 113 18.67 12.61 15.26
C GLY A 113 17.87 12.79 16.55
N SER A 114 17.58 14.06 16.85
CA SER A 114 16.87 14.44 18.10
C SER A 114 15.38 14.10 18.07
N LYS A 115 14.82 13.89 16.89
CA LYS A 115 13.40 13.54 16.66
C LYS A 115 13.21 12.07 16.27
N PHE A 116 14.27 11.28 16.33
CA PHE A 116 14.20 9.87 15.96
C PHE A 116 13.28 9.11 16.93
N ALA A 117 12.14 8.66 16.46
CA ALA A 117 11.07 8.05 17.24
C ALA A 117 10.69 6.64 16.75
N GLU A 118 11.62 5.95 16.10
CA GLU A 118 11.41 4.61 15.58
C GLU A 118 11.12 3.57 16.66
N THR A 119 10.31 2.56 16.31
CA THR A 119 9.86 1.52 17.22
C THR A 119 11.03 0.74 17.84
N PRO A 120 11.14 0.67 19.17
CA PRO A 120 12.18 -0.12 19.85
C PRO A 120 12.14 -1.59 19.45
N GLY A 121 13.29 -2.13 19.07
CA GLY A 121 13.42 -3.54 18.65
C GLY A 121 13.16 -3.80 17.17
N LEU A 122 12.56 -2.84 16.44
CA LEU A 122 12.31 -2.85 15.00
C LEU A 122 13.07 -1.71 14.33
N GLY A 123 12.39 -0.66 13.84
CA GLY A 123 13.01 0.48 13.17
C GLY A 123 14.14 1.17 13.96
N ALA A 124 14.09 1.12 15.29
CA ALA A 124 15.18 1.62 16.12
C ALA A 124 16.52 0.89 15.90
N LYS A 125 16.53 -0.32 15.34
CA LYS A 125 17.74 -1.05 14.94
C LYS A 125 18.47 -0.40 13.77
N ALA A 126 17.86 0.54 13.08
CA ALA A 126 18.54 1.32 12.03
C ALA A 126 19.78 2.06 12.55
N LYS A 127 19.85 2.33 13.87
CA LYS A 127 21.04 2.90 14.54
C LYS A 127 22.13 1.87 14.83
N ASP A 128 21.80 0.58 14.78
CA ASP A 128 22.74 -0.45 15.19
C ASP A 128 23.86 -0.59 14.14
N PRO A 129 25.09 -0.83 14.57
CA PRO A 129 26.21 -1.04 13.64
C PRO A 129 26.01 -2.23 12.69
N GLU A 130 25.14 -3.17 13.04
CA GLU A 130 24.78 -4.33 12.22
C GLU A 130 24.02 -3.91 10.96
N PHE A 131 23.22 -2.85 11.03
CA PHE A 131 22.54 -2.29 9.86
C PHE A 131 23.33 -1.13 9.25
N ALA A 132 23.58 -0.06 9.98
CA ALA A 132 24.26 1.13 9.47
C ALA A 132 25.68 0.83 8.94
N GLY A 133 26.34 -0.19 9.46
CA GLY A 133 27.69 -0.60 9.04
C GLY A 133 27.74 -1.29 7.66
N GLN A 134 26.61 -1.77 7.13
CA GLN A 134 26.55 -2.44 5.84
C GLN A 134 26.86 -1.49 4.67
N PHE A 135 26.58 -0.20 4.84
CA PHE A 135 26.83 0.81 3.80
C PHE A 135 28.32 1.14 3.61
N ALA A 136 29.16 0.88 4.61
CA ALA A 136 30.58 1.20 4.53
C ALA A 136 31.30 0.36 3.46
N GLY A 137 32.05 1.02 2.59
CA GLY A 137 32.75 0.40 1.47
C GLY A 137 31.94 0.30 0.18
N LEU A 138 30.63 0.65 0.23
CA LEU A 138 29.79 0.72 -0.95
C LEU A 138 29.93 2.09 -1.66
N THR A 139 29.42 2.16 -2.87
CA THR A 139 29.22 3.41 -3.63
C THR A 139 27.72 3.64 -3.80
N VAL A 140 27.29 4.87 -4.07
CA VAL A 140 25.89 5.12 -4.44
C VAL A 140 25.67 4.79 -5.92
N PRO A 141 24.47 4.27 -6.30
CA PRO A 141 23.35 3.97 -5.43
C PRO A 141 23.56 2.72 -4.57
N THR A 142 23.09 2.78 -3.32
CA THR A 142 22.96 1.61 -2.46
C THR A 142 21.52 1.07 -2.55
N GLN A 143 21.35 -0.25 -2.54
CA GLN A 143 20.06 -0.92 -2.73
C GLN A 143 19.87 -2.00 -1.65
N LEU A 144 18.66 -2.06 -1.08
CA LEU A 144 18.28 -3.16 -0.19
C LEU A 144 18.22 -4.48 -0.98
N GLY A 145 18.72 -5.56 -0.36
CA GLY A 145 18.83 -6.86 -1.02
C GLY A 145 20.08 -7.00 -1.94
N ASN A 146 20.80 -5.89 -2.21
CA ASN A 146 22.04 -5.90 -2.97
C ASN A 146 23.16 -5.19 -2.19
N GLY A 147 23.79 -5.92 -1.28
CA GLY A 147 24.87 -5.42 -0.41
C GLY A 147 24.41 -4.77 0.89
N VAL A 148 23.11 -4.46 1.04
CA VAL A 148 22.48 -3.98 2.28
C VAL A 148 21.25 -4.81 2.57
N ASP A 149 21.25 -5.55 3.68
CA ASP A 149 20.10 -6.34 4.12
C ASP A 149 19.13 -5.46 4.94
N ALA A 150 17.85 -5.51 4.62
CA ALA A 150 16.83 -4.80 5.38
C ALA A 150 16.70 -5.35 6.80
N ILE A 151 16.28 -4.50 7.73
CA ILE A 151 15.95 -4.91 9.10
C ILE A 151 14.63 -5.67 9.04
N THR A 152 14.64 -6.94 9.46
CA THR A 152 13.43 -7.77 9.52
C THR A 152 12.33 -7.07 10.32
N GLY A 153 11.17 -6.88 9.71
CA GLY A 153 10.03 -6.17 10.29
C GLY A 153 10.17 -4.65 10.37
N ALA A 154 11.16 -4.05 9.68
CA ALA A 154 11.36 -2.60 9.61
C ALA A 154 11.85 -2.16 8.22
N THR A 155 11.27 -2.71 7.17
CA THR A 155 11.64 -2.46 5.76
C THR A 155 11.50 -0.98 5.40
N ILE A 156 10.44 -0.31 5.85
CA ILE A 156 10.22 1.12 5.60
C ILE A 156 11.36 1.98 6.16
N THR A 157 11.76 1.74 7.41
CA THR A 157 12.88 2.47 8.01
C THR A 157 14.18 2.13 7.31
N SER A 158 14.37 0.87 6.87
CA SER A 158 15.53 0.44 6.11
C SER A 158 15.60 1.13 4.75
N ALA A 159 14.49 1.18 4.01
CA ALA A 159 14.38 1.86 2.72
C ALA A 159 14.59 3.37 2.86
N ALA A 160 13.99 4.00 3.86
CA ALA A 160 14.21 5.41 4.15
C ALA A 160 15.69 5.71 4.43
N VAL A 161 16.38 4.84 5.17
CA VAL A 161 17.82 5.02 5.43
C VAL A 161 18.64 4.86 4.15
N SER A 162 18.35 3.83 3.32
CA SER A 162 19.04 3.63 2.03
C SER A 162 18.84 4.84 1.10
N SER A 163 17.60 5.34 0.98
CA SER A 163 17.28 6.55 0.22
C SER A 163 18.04 7.78 0.72
N GLY A 164 18.09 8.00 2.04
CA GLY A 164 18.83 9.11 2.62
C GLY A 164 20.35 8.99 2.42
N VAL A 165 20.89 7.76 2.43
CA VAL A 165 22.29 7.48 2.11
C VAL A 165 22.58 7.82 0.65
N ASN A 166 21.71 7.43 -0.27
CA ASN A 166 21.84 7.75 -1.68
C ASN A 166 21.78 9.27 -1.91
N LYS A 167 20.79 9.94 -1.33
CA LYS A 167 20.65 11.40 -1.43
C LYS A 167 21.90 12.14 -0.94
N GLY A 168 22.40 11.81 0.25
CA GLY A 168 23.63 12.41 0.78
C GLY A 168 24.87 12.05 -0.01
N GLY A 169 24.94 10.81 -0.51
CA GLY A 169 26.05 10.32 -1.31
C GLY A 169 26.16 10.99 -2.68
N TYR A 170 25.07 11.15 -3.41
CA TYR A 170 25.05 11.87 -4.69
C TYR A 170 25.43 13.34 -4.51
N PHE A 171 24.92 14.01 -3.47
CA PHE A 171 25.34 15.37 -3.17
C PHE A 171 26.86 15.47 -2.96
N ILE A 172 27.47 14.50 -2.28
CA ILE A 172 28.93 14.50 -2.08
C ILE A 172 29.65 14.17 -3.39
N GLN A 173 29.12 13.29 -4.25
CA GLN A 173 29.69 13.02 -5.57
C GLN A 173 29.77 14.28 -6.42
N ASP A 174 28.73 15.09 -6.42
CA ASP A 174 28.71 16.38 -7.15
C ASP A 174 29.72 17.39 -6.56
N LEU A 175 30.00 17.34 -5.27
CA LEU A 175 31.07 18.15 -4.67
C LEU A 175 32.47 17.68 -5.06
N ILE A 176 32.67 16.35 -5.20
CA ILE A 176 33.96 15.76 -5.59
C ILE A 176 34.21 15.95 -7.06
N ASN A 177 33.20 15.73 -7.89
CA ASN A 177 33.22 15.90 -9.34
C ASN A 177 32.09 16.85 -9.76
N PRO A 178 32.24 18.17 -9.53
CA PRO A 178 31.20 19.11 -9.91
C PRO A 178 30.94 19.00 -11.42
N PRO A 179 29.66 19.02 -11.84
CA PRO A 179 29.31 19.07 -13.25
C PRO A 179 30.05 20.27 -13.88
N ALA A 180 30.65 20.06 -15.05
CA ALA A 180 31.35 21.12 -15.75
C ALA A 180 30.35 22.26 -16.07
N GLU A 181 30.72 23.53 -15.80
CA GLU A 181 29.89 24.68 -16.17
C GLU A 181 29.57 24.61 -17.66
N ASP A 182 28.29 24.55 -18.00
CA ASP A 182 27.84 24.51 -19.38
C ASP A 182 27.80 25.94 -19.95
N ASN A 183 28.86 26.31 -20.62
CA ASN A 183 29.02 27.61 -21.27
C ASN A 183 28.44 27.65 -22.70
N ARG A 184 27.72 26.61 -23.14
CA ARG A 184 27.10 26.58 -24.47
C ARG A 184 25.93 27.57 -24.54
N PRO A 185 25.52 27.99 -25.74
CA PRO A 185 24.28 28.75 -25.93
C PRO A 185 23.09 27.97 -25.28
N GLU A 186 22.17 28.70 -24.67
CA GLU A 186 21.05 28.12 -23.91
C GLU A 186 20.22 27.13 -24.73
N ASP A 187 20.04 27.35 -26.03
CA ASP A 187 19.34 26.46 -26.95
C ASP A 187 20.07 25.17 -27.27
N LEU A 188 21.36 25.07 -26.96
CA LEU A 188 22.19 23.87 -27.10
C LEU A 188 22.46 23.15 -25.77
N GLN A 189 22.09 23.76 -24.67
CA GLN A 189 22.29 23.16 -23.34
C GLN A 189 21.31 22.03 -23.06
N PHE A 190 20.12 22.07 -23.67
CA PHE A 190 19.06 21.09 -23.48
C PHE A 190 18.74 20.79 -22.01
N GLY A 191 18.73 21.82 -21.14
CA GLY A 191 18.56 21.62 -19.71
C GLY A 191 19.68 20.82 -19.02
N GLY A 192 20.84 20.65 -19.68
CA GLY A 192 21.98 19.88 -19.16
C GLY A 192 21.95 18.38 -19.47
N VAL A 193 20.88 17.87 -20.10
CA VAL A 193 20.71 16.40 -20.30
C VAL A 193 21.63 15.78 -21.34
N LEU A 194 22.24 16.58 -22.22
CA LEU A 194 23.20 16.09 -23.22
C LEU A 194 24.49 16.91 -23.18
N PRO A 195 25.40 16.61 -22.24
CA PRO A 195 26.69 17.31 -22.15
C PRO A 195 27.50 17.17 -23.45
N GLY A 196 28.14 18.26 -23.84
CA GLY A 196 29.03 18.28 -25.02
C GLY A 196 28.33 18.49 -26.36
N ALA A 197 27.01 18.58 -26.43
CA ALA A 197 26.29 18.89 -27.67
C ALA A 197 26.68 20.25 -28.22
N THR A 198 27.09 20.33 -29.51
CA THR A 198 27.45 21.57 -30.20
C THR A 198 26.55 21.87 -31.40
N THR A 199 25.68 20.93 -31.75
CA THR A 199 24.68 21.04 -32.83
C THR A 199 23.30 20.65 -32.35
N LYS A 200 22.25 21.18 -32.99
CA LYS A 200 20.86 20.84 -32.74
C LYS A 200 20.10 20.76 -34.05
N GLN A 201 19.49 19.61 -34.30
CA GLN A 201 18.63 19.40 -35.46
C GLN A 201 17.33 18.76 -34.98
N GLU A 202 16.22 19.44 -35.21
CA GLU A 202 14.89 18.91 -34.91
C GLU A 202 14.54 17.74 -35.86
N GLN A 203 14.00 16.69 -35.31
CA GLN A 203 13.54 15.50 -36.00
C GLN A 203 12.02 15.34 -35.88
N THR A 204 11.43 14.53 -36.75
CA THR A 204 10.01 14.19 -36.59
C THR A 204 9.90 13.27 -35.36
N ALA A 205 9.20 13.76 -34.34
CA ALA A 205 8.97 12.98 -33.11
C ALA A 205 8.01 11.80 -33.40
N PRO A 206 8.34 10.59 -32.94
CA PRO A 206 7.40 9.47 -32.93
C PRO A 206 6.18 9.73 -32.05
N GLU A 207 5.17 8.89 -32.18
CA GLU A 207 4.02 8.93 -31.29
C GLU A 207 4.45 8.77 -29.81
N GLY A 208 3.88 9.58 -28.93
CA GLY A 208 4.22 9.58 -27.51
C GLY A 208 5.51 10.35 -27.14
N ILE A 209 6.16 11.01 -28.09
CA ILE A 209 7.30 11.91 -27.88
C ILE A 209 6.90 13.33 -28.30
N ASP A 210 7.07 14.32 -27.41
CA ASP A 210 6.62 15.69 -27.65
C ASP A 210 7.56 16.43 -28.61
N ALA A 211 8.88 16.22 -28.47
CA ALA A 211 9.90 16.78 -29.35
C ALA A 211 11.16 15.89 -29.35
N LEU A 212 11.84 15.82 -30.47
CA LEU A 212 13.07 15.04 -30.66
C LEU A 212 14.12 15.87 -31.39
N PHE A 213 15.34 15.85 -30.87
CA PHE A 213 16.49 16.55 -31.44
C PHE A 213 17.69 15.63 -31.55
N THR A 214 18.34 15.64 -32.69
CA THR A 214 19.67 15.01 -32.85
C THR A 214 20.77 16.05 -32.70
N SER A 215 21.90 15.61 -32.15
CA SER A 215 23.09 16.42 -31.93
C SER A 215 24.35 15.60 -32.30
N ASP A 216 25.48 16.27 -32.38
CA ASP A 216 26.82 15.65 -32.49
C ASP A 216 27.23 14.88 -31.23
N ALA A 217 26.51 15.05 -30.09
CA ALA A 217 26.75 14.28 -28.87
C ALA A 217 25.73 13.13 -28.66
N GLY A 218 24.64 13.09 -29.43
CA GLY A 218 23.59 12.09 -29.27
C GLY A 218 22.19 12.61 -29.62
N VAL A 219 21.18 12.18 -28.87
CA VAL A 219 19.77 12.51 -29.10
C VAL A 219 19.15 13.05 -27.82
N VAL A 220 18.27 14.06 -27.94
CA VAL A 220 17.46 14.54 -26.84
C VAL A 220 15.98 14.37 -27.17
N ALA A 221 15.23 13.77 -26.29
CA ALA A 221 13.78 13.61 -26.38
C ALA A 221 13.08 14.35 -25.21
N TYR A 222 11.95 14.98 -25.53
CA TYR A 222 11.03 15.57 -24.57
C TYR A 222 9.80 14.69 -24.53
N VAL A 223 9.40 14.27 -23.35
CA VAL A 223 8.33 13.31 -23.17
C VAL A 223 7.44 13.74 -22.01
N THR A 224 6.15 13.76 -22.24
CA THR A 224 5.17 13.97 -21.16
C THR A 224 4.59 12.64 -20.71
N GLY A 225 4.58 12.42 -19.40
CA GLY A 225 3.92 11.32 -18.70
C GLY A 225 2.84 11.86 -17.76
N GLU A 226 1.95 10.99 -17.31
CA GLU A 226 0.91 11.31 -16.35
C GLU A 226 1.36 10.85 -14.96
N GLY A 227 1.73 11.81 -14.07
CA GLY A 227 2.05 11.55 -12.67
C GLY A 227 0.79 11.48 -11.81
N TYR A 228 0.97 11.35 -10.51
CA TYR A 228 -0.15 11.24 -9.57
C TYR A 228 -1.06 12.48 -9.56
N ASN A 229 -0.51 13.67 -9.68
CA ASN A 229 -1.27 14.94 -9.60
C ASN A 229 -1.20 15.78 -10.89
N GLY A 230 -0.95 15.15 -12.02
CA GLY A 230 -0.94 15.79 -13.34
C GLY A 230 0.27 15.45 -14.19
N ASP A 231 0.37 16.13 -15.33
CA ASP A 231 1.40 15.88 -16.31
C ASP A 231 2.82 16.23 -15.79
N ILE A 232 3.76 15.36 -16.14
CA ILE A 232 5.20 15.54 -15.88
C ILE A 232 5.92 15.60 -17.22
N GLN A 233 6.67 16.66 -17.49
CA GLN A 233 7.54 16.75 -18.66
C GLN A 233 8.97 16.38 -18.30
N VAL A 234 9.49 15.35 -18.98
CA VAL A 234 10.85 14.81 -18.81
C VAL A 234 11.66 15.03 -20.06
N GLN A 235 12.84 15.60 -19.91
CA GLN A 235 13.84 15.75 -20.98
C GLN A 235 14.93 14.70 -20.76
N VAL A 236 15.23 13.92 -21.78
CA VAL A 236 16.20 12.81 -21.69
C VAL A 236 17.24 12.95 -22.80
N GLY A 237 18.48 13.02 -22.40
CA GLY A 237 19.62 12.96 -23.31
C GLY A 237 20.17 11.53 -23.39
N VAL A 238 20.35 11.05 -24.61
CA VAL A 238 20.92 9.73 -24.89
C VAL A 238 22.16 9.89 -25.76
N GLY A 239 23.29 9.49 -25.24
CA GLY A 239 24.58 9.54 -25.96
C GLY A 239 24.66 8.53 -27.12
N HIS A 240 25.69 8.66 -27.98
CA HIS A 240 25.88 7.78 -29.12
C HIS A 240 26.06 6.28 -28.77
N SER A 241 26.46 5.98 -27.53
CA SER A 241 26.52 4.61 -27.00
C SER A 241 25.17 4.00 -26.64
N GLY A 242 24.07 4.78 -26.77
CA GLY A 242 22.73 4.39 -26.30
C GLY A 242 22.50 4.58 -24.81
N GLN A 243 23.49 5.06 -24.07
CA GLN A 243 23.37 5.30 -22.64
C GLN A 243 22.68 6.63 -22.36
N VAL A 244 21.86 6.69 -21.31
CA VAL A 244 21.29 7.93 -20.80
C VAL A 244 22.43 8.83 -20.31
N ALA A 245 22.55 10.01 -20.93
CA ALA A 245 23.57 10.99 -20.59
C ALA A 245 23.06 12.02 -19.55
N GLY A 246 21.74 12.23 -19.49
CA GLY A 246 21.11 13.14 -18.56
C GLY A 246 19.60 13.02 -18.59
N VAL A 247 18.98 13.32 -17.46
CA VAL A 247 17.52 13.43 -17.29
C VAL A 247 17.23 14.74 -16.59
N TYR A 248 16.24 15.48 -17.08
CA TYR A 248 15.75 16.72 -16.47
C TYR A 248 14.23 16.69 -16.43
N ILE A 249 13.67 16.92 -15.25
CA ILE A 249 12.23 17.02 -15.02
C ILE A 249 11.92 18.50 -14.86
N ASP A 250 11.03 19.03 -15.72
CA ASP A 250 10.72 20.46 -15.71
C ASP A 250 9.83 20.82 -14.51
N PRO A 251 10.37 21.54 -13.50
CA PRO A 251 9.60 21.90 -12.30
C PRO A 251 8.38 22.80 -12.61
N ALA A 252 8.39 23.51 -13.74
CA ALA A 252 7.30 24.37 -14.14
C ALA A 252 6.10 23.60 -14.71
N MET A 253 6.35 22.39 -15.19
CA MET A 253 5.36 21.46 -15.75
C MET A 253 5.06 20.26 -14.83
N HIS A 254 5.45 20.37 -13.55
CA HIS A 254 5.32 19.30 -12.57
C HIS A 254 4.56 19.82 -11.34
N GLN A 255 3.27 19.45 -11.23
CA GLN A 255 2.36 19.94 -10.19
C GLN A 255 2.18 18.97 -9.01
N GLU A 256 3.19 18.21 -8.71
CA GLU A 256 3.16 17.22 -7.65
C GLU A 256 3.37 17.80 -6.24
N THR A 257 3.12 16.94 -5.22
CA THR A 257 3.30 17.31 -3.81
C THR A 257 4.77 17.56 -3.50
N GLU A 258 5.10 18.72 -2.91
CA GLU A 258 6.47 19.18 -2.62
C GLU A 258 7.34 18.18 -1.81
N SER A 259 6.73 17.41 -0.91
CA SER A 259 7.45 16.46 -0.04
C SER A 259 7.40 15.01 -0.51
N LEU A 260 6.78 14.73 -1.65
CA LEU A 260 6.59 13.39 -2.20
C LEU A 260 6.88 13.37 -3.71
N GLY A 261 5.89 13.58 -4.57
CA GLY A 261 6.03 13.47 -6.01
C GLY A 261 7.12 14.35 -6.61
N LYS A 262 7.33 15.56 -6.09
CA LYS A 262 8.43 16.44 -6.52
C LYS A 262 9.83 15.92 -6.19
N LEU A 263 9.96 14.93 -5.34
CA LEU A 263 11.27 14.33 -5.06
C LEU A 263 11.85 13.55 -6.25
N VAL A 264 11.08 13.29 -7.29
CA VAL A 264 11.64 12.76 -8.56
C VAL A 264 12.51 13.78 -9.30
N GLU A 265 12.38 15.07 -8.99
CA GLU A 265 13.26 16.14 -9.52
C GLU A 265 14.68 16.10 -8.91
N GLU A 266 14.85 15.36 -7.82
CA GLU A 266 16.11 15.28 -7.09
C GLU A 266 17.11 14.30 -7.75
N SER A 267 18.38 14.64 -7.73
CA SER A 267 19.44 13.86 -8.40
C SER A 267 19.57 12.44 -7.92
N TYR A 268 19.18 12.13 -6.70
CA TYR A 268 19.20 10.75 -6.18
C TYR A 268 18.18 9.83 -6.88
N PHE A 269 17.12 10.38 -7.48
CA PHE A 269 16.17 9.61 -8.27
C PHE A 269 16.61 9.54 -9.74
N TRP A 270 16.67 10.69 -10.43
CA TRP A 270 17.01 10.66 -11.87
C TRP A 270 18.45 10.24 -12.16
N GLY A 271 19.36 10.37 -11.20
CA GLY A 271 20.74 9.89 -11.34
C GLY A 271 20.89 8.38 -11.57
N GLN A 272 19.86 7.59 -11.18
CA GLN A 272 19.84 6.15 -11.37
C GLN A 272 19.81 5.74 -12.86
N PHE A 273 19.29 6.60 -13.73
CA PHE A 273 19.24 6.36 -15.17
C PHE A 273 20.58 6.58 -15.87
N ILE A 274 21.43 7.44 -15.33
CA ILE A 274 22.65 7.91 -15.99
C ILE A 274 23.64 6.78 -16.20
N GLY A 275 24.20 6.72 -17.44
CA GLY A 275 25.17 5.71 -17.83
C GLY A 275 24.59 4.35 -18.21
N ASN A 276 23.29 4.14 -18.05
CA ASN A 276 22.58 2.91 -18.39
C ASN A 276 21.92 2.99 -19.78
N THR A 277 21.65 1.84 -20.40
CA THR A 277 21.23 1.73 -21.81
C THR A 277 19.74 1.40 -22.01
N GLY A 278 18.92 1.39 -20.99
CA GLY A 278 17.48 1.21 -21.12
C GLY A 278 16.90 -0.01 -20.40
N ALA A 279 15.62 -0.30 -20.64
CA ALA A 279 14.76 -1.20 -19.86
C ALA A 279 14.82 -0.87 -18.35
N PHE A 280 14.39 0.35 -18.03
CA PHE A 280 14.29 0.78 -16.63
C PHE A 280 12.96 0.32 -16.06
N ALA A 281 13.01 -0.25 -14.85
CA ALA A 281 11.84 -0.69 -14.11
C ALA A 281 12.01 -0.38 -12.61
N ILE A 282 10.94 0.09 -11.98
CA ILE A 282 10.90 0.28 -10.52
C ILE A 282 11.06 -1.08 -9.84
N GLY A 283 11.90 -1.14 -8.82
CA GLY A 283 12.18 -2.34 -8.05
C GLY A 283 13.20 -3.30 -8.66
N GLU A 284 13.54 -3.16 -9.96
CA GLU A 284 14.61 -3.96 -10.60
C GLU A 284 15.94 -3.20 -10.66
N ASN A 285 15.94 -2.03 -11.28
CA ASN A 285 17.14 -1.21 -11.49
C ASN A 285 16.91 0.27 -11.20
N ILE A 286 15.71 0.66 -10.82
CA ILE A 286 15.34 2.01 -10.36
C ILE A 286 14.57 1.88 -9.06
N ASP A 287 15.03 2.55 -8.02
CA ASP A 287 14.31 2.70 -6.76
C ASP A 287 13.30 3.84 -6.86
N ALA A 288 12.04 3.57 -6.58
CA ALA A 288 11.01 4.61 -6.53
C ALA A 288 11.27 5.62 -5.40
N VAL A 289 10.79 6.82 -5.57
CA VAL A 289 10.65 7.76 -4.44
C VAL A 289 9.61 7.21 -3.49
N SER A 290 10.01 6.99 -2.24
CA SER A 290 9.10 6.45 -1.20
C SER A 290 7.84 7.31 -1.06
N GLY A 291 6.67 6.70 -1.22
CA GLY A 291 5.38 7.38 -1.20
C GLY A 291 5.00 8.14 -2.49
N ALA A 292 5.78 8.03 -3.57
CA ALA A 292 5.53 8.65 -4.87
C ALA A 292 5.75 7.67 -6.03
N THR A 293 5.31 6.44 -5.88
CA THR A 293 5.53 5.35 -6.85
C THR A 293 4.93 5.69 -8.21
N ILE A 294 3.68 6.17 -8.29
CA ILE A 294 3.02 6.53 -9.55
C ILE A 294 3.82 7.61 -10.31
N THR A 295 4.29 8.64 -9.60
CA THR A 295 5.10 9.69 -10.17
C THR A 295 6.47 9.17 -10.62
N SER A 296 7.07 8.27 -9.83
CA SER A 296 8.33 7.59 -10.19
C SER A 296 8.18 6.73 -11.44
N GLU A 297 7.11 5.95 -11.55
CA GLU A 297 6.78 5.13 -12.74
C GLU A 297 6.54 5.98 -13.98
N ALA A 298 5.82 7.10 -13.85
CA ALA A 298 5.62 8.03 -14.95
C ALA A 298 6.94 8.57 -15.50
N VAL A 299 7.90 8.88 -14.63
CA VAL A 299 9.24 9.30 -15.07
C VAL A 299 10.00 8.15 -15.71
N VAL A 300 9.95 6.93 -15.15
CA VAL A 300 10.58 5.72 -15.73
C VAL A 300 10.03 5.44 -17.13
N ASP A 301 8.71 5.51 -17.30
CA ASP A 301 8.07 5.36 -18.62
C ASP A 301 8.55 6.43 -19.61
N CYS A 302 8.60 7.71 -19.20
CA CYS A 302 9.13 8.78 -20.03
C CYS A 302 10.56 8.52 -20.47
N VAL A 303 11.43 8.09 -19.54
CA VAL A 303 12.83 7.77 -19.86
C VAL A 303 12.93 6.59 -20.83
N ASN A 304 12.16 5.52 -20.62
CA ASN A 304 12.11 4.37 -21.52
C ASN A 304 11.67 4.76 -22.93
N ARG A 305 10.58 5.54 -23.07
CA ARG A 305 10.11 6.04 -24.36
C ARG A 305 11.15 6.92 -25.05
N ALA A 306 11.82 7.78 -24.31
CA ALA A 306 12.89 8.63 -24.82
C ALA A 306 14.07 7.82 -25.36
N VAL A 307 14.53 6.82 -24.59
CA VAL A 307 15.63 5.92 -25.00
C VAL A 307 15.24 5.14 -26.26
N ALA A 308 14.02 4.59 -26.31
CA ALA A 308 13.51 3.89 -27.50
C ALA A 308 13.45 4.78 -28.73
N ALA A 309 12.97 6.03 -28.58
CA ALA A 309 12.92 7.00 -29.67
C ALA A 309 14.33 7.41 -30.15
N ALA A 310 15.27 7.55 -29.23
CA ALA A 310 16.66 7.89 -29.56
C ALA A 310 17.37 6.80 -30.36
N GLN A 311 17.10 5.53 -30.08
CA GLN A 311 17.75 4.39 -30.74
C GLN A 311 17.58 4.38 -32.28
N GLN A 312 16.48 4.97 -32.78
CA GLN A 312 16.27 5.08 -34.25
C GLN A 312 17.33 5.97 -34.94
N TYR A 313 17.99 6.83 -34.18
CA TYR A 313 18.99 7.80 -34.66
C TYR A 313 20.42 7.46 -34.20
N LEU A 314 20.57 6.39 -33.42
CA LEU A 314 21.84 5.86 -32.96
C LEU A 314 22.23 4.64 -33.82
N ASP A 315 23.40 4.07 -33.59
CA ASP A 315 23.89 2.90 -34.34
C ASP A 315 22.90 1.72 -34.15
N PRO A 316 22.34 1.16 -35.25
CA PRO A 316 21.41 0.02 -35.16
C PRO A 316 22.02 -1.23 -34.50
N ALA A 317 23.36 -1.33 -34.42
CA ALA A 317 24.04 -2.43 -33.72
C ALA A 317 23.97 -2.28 -32.17
N LEU A 318 23.56 -1.13 -31.66
CA LEU A 318 23.40 -0.84 -30.25
C LEU A 318 21.91 -0.88 -29.78
N ALA A 319 21.00 -1.21 -30.72
CA ALA A 319 19.59 -1.36 -30.39
C ALA A 319 19.44 -2.44 -29.32
N VAL A 320 19.21 -2.01 -28.07
CA VAL A 320 18.70 -2.87 -27.03
C VAL A 320 17.25 -3.16 -27.40
N ASP A 321 16.83 -4.40 -27.33
CA ASP A 321 15.41 -4.77 -27.44
C ASP A 321 14.69 -4.14 -26.22
N VAL A 322 14.34 -2.86 -26.35
CA VAL A 322 13.40 -2.23 -25.40
C VAL A 322 12.06 -2.81 -25.76
N PRO A 323 11.38 -3.51 -24.86
CA PRO A 323 10.04 -3.95 -25.13
C PRO A 323 9.20 -2.71 -25.44
N GLN A 324 8.75 -2.58 -26.68
CA GLN A 324 7.80 -1.55 -27.03
C GLN A 324 6.52 -1.84 -26.23
N MET A 325 6.23 -1.01 -25.24
CA MET A 325 4.84 -0.83 -24.83
C MET A 325 4.13 -0.24 -26.04
N GLY A 326 3.50 -1.11 -26.82
CA GLY A 326 2.77 -0.65 -27.99
C GLY A 326 2.79 -1.56 -29.21
N GLU A 327 3.12 -2.85 -29.11
CA GLU A 327 2.27 -3.79 -29.81
C GLU A 327 1.01 -3.86 -28.95
N THR A 328 -0.07 -3.27 -29.47
CA THR A 328 -1.41 -3.69 -29.07
C THR A 328 -1.41 -5.20 -29.11
N VAL A 329 -1.21 -5.84 -27.95
CA VAL A 329 -1.67 -7.20 -27.76
C VAL A 329 -3.08 -7.12 -28.29
N SER A 330 -3.40 -7.90 -29.32
CA SER A 330 -4.76 -8.00 -29.86
C SER A 330 -5.60 -8.14 -28.61
N ALA A 331 -6.53 -7.19 -28.41
CA ALA A 331 -7.44 -7.25 -27.27
C ALA A 331 -7.90 -8.70 -27.17
N PRO A 332 -7.83 -9.35 -26.00
CA PRO A 332 -8.28 -10.71 -25.83
C PRO A 332 -9.58 -10.81 -26.60
N ALA A 333 -9.76 -11.83 -27.46
CA ALA A 333 -10.96 -11.96 -28.30
C ALA A 333 -12.15 -11.69 -27.38
N GLU A 334 -13.03 -10.73 -27.77
CA GLU A 334 -14.13 -10.28 -26.92
C GLU A 334 -14.71 -11.50 -26.19
N LYS A 335 -14.55 -11.52 -24.86
CA LYS A 335 -14.96 -12.67 -24.06
C LYS A 335 -16.47 -12.75 -24.15
N GLU A 336 -16.99 -13.86 -24.60
CA GLU A 336 -18.44 -14.07 -24.69
C GLU A 336 -18.98 -14.11 -23.25
N PHE A 337 -19.72 -13.09 -22.85
CA PHE A 337 -20.38 -13.00 -21.55
C PHE A 337 -21.35 -14.15 -21.37
N LYS A 338 -21.14 -14.95 -20.32
CA LYS A 338 -22.08 -15.98 -19.90
C LYS A 338 -22.94 -15.44 -18.78
N TYR A 339 -24.22 -15.33 -19.01
CA TYR A 339 -25.17 -14.90 -17.98
C TYR A 339 -25.42 -16.04 -17.00
N ALA A 340 -25.32 -15.73 -15.68
CA ALA A 340 -25.68 -16.67 -14.66
C ALA A 340 -27.20 -16.82 -14.55
N GLN A 341 -27.66 -18.04 -14.39
CA GLN A 341 -29.05 -18.32 -14.05
C GLN A 341 -29.22 -18.36 -12.53
N VAL A 342 -30.31 -17.79 -12.04
CA VAL A 342 -30.66 -17.89 -10.61
C VAL A 342 -31.35 -19.21 -10.34
N VAL A 343 -31.01 -19.87 -9.25
CA VAL A 343 -31.64 -21.13 -8.84
C VAL A 343 -33.14 -20.90 -8.54
N GLU A 344 -33.99 -21.85 -8.96
CA GLU A 344 -35.39 -21.83 -8.59
C GLU A 344 -35.54 -22.13 -7.08
N THR A 345 -36.23 -21.24 -6.35
CA THR A 345 -36.53 -21.44 -4.93
C THR A 345 -37.71 -22.38 -4.75
N GLY A 346 -37.62 -23.27 -3.77
CA GLY A 346 -38.72 -24.21 -3.47
C GLY A 346 -38.30 -25.39 -2.61
N SER A 347 -39.26 -26.20 -2.21
CA SER A 347 -39.01 -27.37 -1.36
C SER A 347 -38.58 -28.60 -2.17
N GLY A 348 -37.79 -29.46 -1.54
CA GLY A 348 -37.44 -30.81 -2.04
C GLY A 348 -36.21 -30.85 -2.95
N VAL A 349 -35.36 -29.84 -2.91
CA VAL A 349 -34.06 -29.86 -3.57
C VAL A 349 -33.12 -30.77 -2.76
N THR A 350 -32.64 -31.84 -3.38
CA THR A 350 -31.57 -32.66 -2.79
C THR A 350 -30.23 -32.10 -3.26
N VAL A 351 -29.38 -31.71 -2.31
CA VAL A 351 -28.00 -31.31 -2.62
C VAL A 351 -27.20 -32.54 -3.01
N LEU A 352 -26.59 -32.54 -4.20
CA LEU A 352 -25.58 -33.53 -4.58
C LEU A 352 -24.26 -33.14 -3.94
N SER A 353 -23.62 -34.05 -3.25
CA SER A 353 -22.30 -33.81 -2.63
C SER A 353 -21.20 -33.72 -3.68
N ALA A 354 -20.07 -33.12 -3.32
CA ALA A 354 -18.91 -33.11 -4.20
C ALA A 354 -18.50 -34.55 -4.64
N ASN A 355 -18.64 -35.53 -3.77
CA ASN A 355 -18.32 -36.92 -4.09
C ASN A 355 -19.25 -37.55 -5.14
N ASP A 356 -20.50 -37.09 -5.27
CA ASP A 356 -21.43 -37.57 -6.28
C ASP A 356 -20.99 -37.21 -7.72
N TRP A 357 -20.12 -36.19 -7.85
CA TRP A 357 -19.57 -35.73 -9.12
C TRP A 357 -18.21 -36.34 -9.46
N ALA A 358 -17.57 -37.10 -8.53
CA ALA A 358 -16.20 -37.60 -8.66
C ALA A 358 -15.96 -38.47 -9.91
N ASP A 359 -16.91 -39.35 -10.23
CA ASP A 359 -16.81 -40.21 -11.43
C ASP A 359 -16.98 -39.45 -12.74
N GLN A 360 -17.78 -38.38 -12.74
CA GLN A 360 -18.06 -37.59 -13.95
C GLN A 360 -16.98 -36.54 -14.22
N TYR A 361 -16.38 -35.94 -13.16
CA TYR A 361 -15.39 -34.89 -13.22
C TYR A 361 -14.17 -35.21 -12.34
N PRO A 362 -13.41 -36.29 -12.60
CA PRO A 362 -12.37 -36.78 -11.68
C PRO A 362 -11.25 -35.79 -11.44
N GLU A 363 -10.79 -35.04 -12.46
CA GLU A 363 -9.70 -34.08 -12.33
C GLU A 363 -10.15 -32.83 -11.56
N ILE A 364 -11.37 -32.36 -11.82
CA ILE A 364 -11.97 -31.23 -11.10
C ILE A 364 -12.15 -31.61 -9.62
N TYR A 365 -12.69 -32.81 -9.35
CA TYR A 365 -12.87 -33.30 -7.99
C TYR A 365 -11.53 -33.47 -7.26
N ALA A 366 -10.50 -33.95 -7.93
CA ALA A 366 -9.16 -34.06 -7.36
C ALA A 366 -8.58 -32.67 -7.00
N SER A 367 -8.74 -31.66 -7.88
CA SER A 367 -8.30 -30.30 -7.60
C SER A 367 -9.10 -29.64 -6.47
N TYR A 368 -10.40 -29.92 -6.37
CA TYR A 368 -11.23 -29.50 -5.23
C TYR A 368 -10.70 -30.09 -3.90
N LEU A 369 -10.37 -31.38 -3.86
CA LEU A 369 -9.83 -32.02 -2.66
C LEU A 369 -8.45 -31.49 -2.27
N ALA A 370 -7.64 -31.00 -3.23
CA ALA A 370 -6.32 -30.42 -2.94
C ALA A 370 -6.39 -29.20 -2.03
N ASN A 371 -7.52 -28.49 -1.97
CA ASN A 371 -7.74 -27.39 -1.01
C ASN A 371 -7.59 -27.84 0.46
N SER A 372 -7.72 -29.14 0.75
CA SER A 372 -7.51 -29.66 2.10
C SER A 372 -6.05 -29.70 2.56
N GLU A 373 -5.10 -29.42 1.66
CA GLU A 373 -3.67 -29.33 1.99
C GLU A 373 -3.33 -28.03 2.73
N ASN A 374 -4.12 -26.96 2.55
CA ASN A 374 -3.96 -25.72 3.31
C ASN A 374 -4.59 -25.88 4.71
N THR A 375 -3.75 -25.99 5.73
CA THR A 375 -4.17 -26.17 7.13
C THR A 375 -3.80 -24.99 8.03
N GLU A 376 -3.16 -23.96 7.51
CA GLU A 376 -2.68 -22.82 8.27
C GLU A 376 -3.82 -21.84 8.59
N ILE A 377 -3.85 -21.36 9.84
CA ILE A 377 -4.76 -20.33 10.32
C ILE A 377 -3.93 -19.20 10.91
N HIS A 378 -4.02 -18.03 10.33
CA HIS A 378 -3.43 -16.81 10.88
C HIS A 378 -4.38 -16.21 11.92
N ASP A 379 -3.82 -15.70 13.00
CA ASP A 379 -4.58 -15.05 14.07
C ASP A 379 -4.52 -13.53 13.89
N TYR A 380 -5.51 -12.98 13.21
CA TYR A 380 -5.59 -11.54 12.94
C TYR A 380 -5.54 -10.65 14.19
N THR A 381 -5.81 -11.18 15.39
CA THR A 381 -5.63 -10.39 16.62
C THR A 381 -4.16 -10.21 16.99
N LYS A 382 -3.26 -11.03 16.40
CA LYS A 382 -1.81 -10.89 16.54
C LYS A 382 -1.21 -10.12 15.36
N ASP A 383 -1.72 -10.43 14.16
CA ASP A 383 -1.27 -9.79 12.93
C ASP A 383 -1.68 -8.30 12.94
N TYR A 384 -2.85 -7.97 13.45
CA TYR A 384 -3.35 -6.59 13.64
C TYR A 384 -3.57 -6.26 15.12
N PRO A 385 -2.53 -5.85 15.86
CA PRO A 385 -2.58 -5.66 17.32
C PRO A 385 -3.59 -4.61 17.81
N MET A 386 -4.08 -3.72 16.93
CA MET A 386 -5.12 -2.74 17.25
C MET A 386 -6.53 -3.34 17.33
N ILE A 387 -6.77 -4.51 16.73
CA ILE A 387 -8.09 -5.17 16.71
C ILE A 387 -8.69 -5.36 18.10
N PRO A 388 -7.97 -5.85 19.12
CA PRO A 388 -8.53 -5.99 20.47
C PRO A 388 -9.11 -4.71 21.07
N VAL A 389 -8.58 -3.55 20.72
CA VAL A 389 -9.03 -2.24 21.17
C VAL A 389 -10.14 -1.70 20.28
N VAL A 390 -9.93 -1.71 18.97
CA VAL A 390 -10.91 -1.17 18.00
C VAL A 390 -12.21 -1.95 18.04
N TYR A 391 -12.15 -3.28 18.09
CA TYR A 391 -13.34 -4.15 18.13
C TYR A 391 -13.77 -4.55 19.55
N GLU A 392 -13.33 -3.84 20.59
CA GLU A 392 -13.72 -4.17 21.98
C GLU A 392 -15.23 -4.28 22.13
N GLY A 393 -15.70 -5.39 22.69
CA GLY A 393 -17.13 -5.74 22.82
C GLY A 393 -17.67 -6.65 21.72
N MET A 394 -16.97 -6.79 20.62
CA MET A 394 -17.26 -7.77 19.58
C MET A 394 -16.41 -9.04 19.76
N ALA A 395 -16.95 -10.18 19.37
CA ALA A 395 -16.23 -11.46 19.54
C ALA A 395 -14.94 -11.54 18.69
N PHE A 396 -14.88 -10.83 17.58
CA PHE A 396 -13.67 -10.69 16.73
C PHE A 396 -12.48 -10.04 17.46
N SER A 397 -12.70 -9.27 18.50
CA SER A 397 -11.61 -8.73 19.33
C SER A 397 -10.78 -9.81 20.04
N LYS A 398 -11.23 -11.06 20.07
CA LYS A 398 -10.60 -12.19 20.76
C LYS A 398 -10.42 -13.43 19.92
N PHE A 399 -11.26 -13.62 18.92
CA PHE A 399 -11.32 -14.83 18.09
C PHE A 399 -11.47 -14.43 16.63
N TYR A 400 -10.35 -14.12 15.99
CA TYR A 400 -10.34 -13.70 14.61
C TYR A 400 -9.24 -14.45 13.86
N GLY A 401 -9.57 -15.65 13.39
CA GLY A 401 -8.68 -16.45 12.54
C GLY A 401 -9.01 -16.27 11.06
N SER A 402 -7.99 -16.38 10.21
CA SER A 402 -8.15 -16.43 8.77
C SER A 402 -8.90 -17.70 8.34
N ALA A 403 -9.55 -17.65 7.17
CA ALA A 403 -10.10 -18.84 6.53
C ALA A 403 -8.97 -19.71 5.95
N ARG A 404 -9.08 -21.03 6.06
CA ARG A 404 -8.17 -21.99 5.45
C ARG A 404 -8.58 -22.39 4.02
N GLY A 405 -9.74 -21.94 3.57
CA GLY A 405 -10.33 -22.26 2.29
C GLY A 405 -11.69 -22.94 2.40
N HIS A 406 -12.30 -23.15 1.24
CA HIS A 406 -13.71 -23.57 1.12
C HIS A 406 -14.03 -24.91 1.79
N VAL A 407 -13.13 -25.87 1.76
CA VAL A 407 -13.35 -27.22 2.34
C VAL A 407 -13.36 -27.22 3.87
N TYR A 408 -12.91 -26.16 4.52
CA TYR A 408 -12.85 -26.03 5.98
C TYR A 408 -13.92 -25.12 6.57
N THR A 409 -14.78 -24.51 5.76
CA THR A 409 -15.71 -23.46 6.21
C THR A 409 -16.64 -23.87 7.35
N VAL A 410 -17.11 -25.12 7.38
CA VAL A 410 -17.95 -25.65 8.47
C VAL A 410 -17.11 -25.97 9.71
N GLU A 411 -15.93 -26.55 9.54
CA GLU A 411 -15.01 -26.80 10.66
C GLU A 411 -14.61 -25.48 11.33
N ASP A 412 -14.20 -24.49 10.55
CA ASP A 412 -13.74 -23.20 11.06
C ASP A 412 -14.85 -22.43 11.77
N VAL A 413 -16.08 -22.40 11.23
CA VAL A 413 -17.18 -21.73 11.89
C VAL A 413 -17.59 -22.44 13.17
N THR A 414 -17.41 -23.75 13.29
CA THR A 414 -17.73 -24.51 14.50
C THR A 414 -16.62 -24.46 15.55
N ALA A 415 -15.36 -24.40 15.12
CA ALA A 415 -14.20 -24.40 16.01
C ALA A 415 -13.89 -23.03 16.64
N THR A 416 -14.38 -21.94 16.05
CA THR A 416 -14.13 -20.60 16.60
C THR A 416 -14.73 -20.41 17.99
N GLY A 417 -14.02 -19.67 18.87
CA GLY A 417 -14.54 -19.29 20.20
C GLY A 417 -15.64 -18.24 20.16
N ARG A 418 -16.11 -17.78 19.00
CA ARG A 418 -17.22 -16.85 18.85
C ARG A 418 -18.55 -17.55 19.17
N PRO A 419 -19.48 -16.86 19.86
CA PRO A 419 -20.78 -17.47 20.17
C PRO A 419 -21.62 -17.67 18.91
N HIS A 420 -22.22 -18.85 18.77
CA HIS A 420 -23.13 -19.22 17.70
C HIS A 420 -24.51 -19.48 18.27
N ALA A 421 -25.47 -18.67 17.91
CA ALA A 421 -26.85 -18.84 18.36
C ALA A 421 -27.76 -19.36 17.25
N LEU A 422 -27.59 -18.88 16.05
CA LEU A 422 -28.50 -19.09 14.93
C LEU A 422 -27.74 -19.54 13.67
N ALA A 423 -28.49 -20.11 12.74
CA ALA A 423 -27.96 -20.69 11.50
C ALA A 423 -27.43 -19.66 10.49
N ASN A 424 -27.68 -18.37 10.70
CA ASN A 424 -27.12 -17.29 9.87
C ASN A 424 -25.58 -17.35 9.78
N CYS A 425 -24.91 -17.96 10.74
CA CYS A 425 -23.46 -18.21 10.67
C CYS A 425 -23.04 -19.16 9.53
N PHE A 426 -23.98 -19.91 8.94
CA PHE A 426 -23.74 -20.80 7.82
C PHE A 426 -23.93 -20.17 6.44
N SER A 427 -24.28 -18.88 6.33
CA SER A 427 -24.66 -18.22 5.08
C SER A 427 -23.74 -18.52 3.90
N CYS A 428 -22.43 -18.46 4.08
CA CYS A 428 -21.44 -18.70 3.02
C CYS A 428 -20.55 -19.93 3.37
N LYS A 429 -21.09 -20.98 4.01
CA LYS A 429 -20.27 -22.04 4.59
C LYS A 429 -20.61 -23.45 4.11
N THR A 430 -21.83 -23.67 3.63
CA THR A 430 -22.29 -25.01 3.27
C THR A 430 -23.45 -24.96 2.26
N PRO A 431 -23.48 -25.88 1.28
CA PRO A 431 -24.58 -25.99 0.35
C PRO A 431 -25.89 -26.40 1.03
N ASP A 432 -25.85 -27.16 2.12
CA ASP A 432 -27.05 -27.59 2.86
C ASP A 432 -27.83 -26.39 3.41
N PHE A 433 -27.14 -25.37 3.96
CA PHE A 433 -27.81 -24.18 4.42
C PHE A 433 -28.31 -23.31 3.25
N THR A 434 -27.56 -23.24 2.16
CA THR A 434 -28.00 -22.54 0.94
C THR A 434 -29.30 -23.13 0.41
N ALA A 435 -29.39 -24.46 0.32
CA ALA A 435 -30.62 -25.12 -0.09
C ALA A 435 -31.77 -24.91 0.93
N LYS A 436 -31.44 -24.88 2.23
CA LYS A 436 -32.43 -24.60 3.30
C LYS A 436 -32.99 -23.17 3.18
N VAL A 437 -32.16 -22.18 2.87
CA VAL A 437 -32.62 -20.80 2.59
C VAL A 437 -33.50 -20.76 1.36
N ASN A 438 -33.16 -21.46 0.28
CA ASN A 438 -33.97 -21.54 -0.92
C ASN A 438 -35.33 -22.25 -0.68
N GLU A 439 -35.39 -23.14 0.30
CA GLU A 439 -36.64 -23.81 0.71
C GLU A 439 -37.51 -22.95 1.61
N LEU A 440 -36.95 -22.30 2.63
CA LEU A 440 -37.66 -21.68 3.76
C LEU A 440 -37.63 -20.15 3.73
N GLY A 441 -36.81 -19.53 2.86
CA GLY A 441 -36.57 -18.10 2.86
C GLY A 441 -35.93 -17.65 4.19
N ASP A 442 -36.30 -16.45 4.65
CA ASP A 442 -35.75 -15.83 5.87
C ASP A 442 -35.89 -16.69 7.12
N ALA A 443 -36.84 -17.61 7.16
CA ALA A 443 -37.05 -18.49 8.32
C ALA A 443 -35.85 -19.41 8.57
N ALA A 444 -35.07 -19.74 7.55
CA ALA A 444 -33.86 -20.56 7.69
C ALA A 444 -32.82 -19.92 8.59
N TYR A 445 -32.65 -18.62 8.52
CA TYR A 445 -31.62 -17.87 9.27
C TYR A 445 -31.82 -17.88 10.79
N THR A 446 -33.07 -18.16 11.25
CA THR A 446 -33.42 -18.19 12.67
C THR A 446 -33.46 -19.61 13.25
N ILE A 447 -33.15 -20.63 12.48
CA ILE A 447 -32.94 -21.99 12.99
C ILE A 447 -31.80 -21.96 14.02
N PRO A 448 -31.93 -22.65 15.18
CA PRO A 448 -30.82 -22.76 16.12
C PRO A 448 -29.57 -23.36 15.45
N PHE A 449 -28.40 -22.81 15.73
CA PHE A 449 -27.14 -23.23 15.10
C PHE A 449 -26.90 -24.75 15.20
N ALA A 450 -27.14 -25.33 16.39
CA ALA A 450 -26.94 -26.77 16.63
C ALA A 450 -27.89 -27.65 15.81
N ASP A 451 -29.13 -27.17 15.59
CA ASP A 451 -30.11 -27.92 14.81
C ASP A 451 -29.74 -27.92 13.33
N MET A 452 -29.28 -26.75 12.80
CA MET A 452 -28.80 -26.67 11.44
C MET A 452 -27.51 -27.49 11.24
N LEU A 453 -26.56 -27.42 12.18
CA LEU A 453 -25.32 -28.19 12.12
C LEU A 453 -25.56 -29.70 12.01
N ALA A 454 -26.62 -30.20 12.62
CA ALA A 454 -26.98 -31.59 12.53
C ALA A 454 -27.49 -32.01 11.13
N GLU A 455 -27.87 -31.08 10.29
CA GLU A 455 -28.29 -31.30 8.91
C GLU A 455 -27.19 -31.02 7.88
N VAL A 456 -26.04 -30.42 8.31
CA VAL A 456 -24.90 -30.09 7.42
C VAL A 456 -24.10 -31.37 7.11
N ASN A 457 -23.88 -31.64 5.82
CA ASN A 457 -23.13 -32.77 5.33
C ASN A 457 -21.72 -32.43 4.84
N GLU A 458 -21.52 -31.22 4.28
CA GLU A 458 -20.23 -30.80 3.75
C GLU A 458 -20.04 -29.28 3.82
N SER A 459 -18.80 -28.83 3.72
CA SER A 459 -18.42 -27.42 3.55
C SER A 459 -18.78 -26.92 2.16
N VAL A 460 -18.37 -25.69 1.78
CA VAL A 460 -18.59 -25.16 0.43
C VAL A 460 -18.12 -26.17 -0.61
N SER A 461 -19.00 -26.46 -1.56
CA SER A 461 -18.79 -27.52 -2.57
C SER A 461 -19.44 -27.14 -3.91
N CYS A 462 -19.49 -28.12 -4.83
CA CYS A 462 -20.00 -27.95 -6.19
C CYS A 462 -21.36 -27.25 -6.25
N TYR A 463 -22.30 -27.62 -5.36
CA TYR A 463 -23.66 -27.06 -5.37
C TYR A 463 -23.69 -25.55 -5.19
N ASN A 464 -22.77 -24.97 -4.40
CA ASN A 464 -22.80 -23.52 -4.13
C ASN A 464 -22.65 -22.68 -5.41
N CYS A 465 -21.94 -23.18 -6.43
CA CYS A 465 -21.70 -22.48 -7.68
C CYS A 465 -22.47 -23.09 -8.87
N HIS A 466 -22.82 -24.39 -8.80
CA HIS A 466 -23.42 -25.12 -9.93
C HIS A 466 -24.84 -25.64 -9.66
N ALA A 467 -25.37 -25.48 -8.43
CA ALA A 467 -26.54 -26.21 -7.97
C ALA A 467 -26.34 -27.72 -8.28
N ASN A 468 -27.25 -28.38 -9.00
CA ASN A 468 -27.08 -29.75 -9.43
C ASN A 468 -26.88 -29.89 -10.96
N THR A 469 -26.40 -28.82 -11.64
CA THR A 469 -26.28 -28.81 -13.11
C THR A 469 -24.93 -29.30 -13.64
N GLY A 470 -23.92 -29.36 -12.78
CA GLY A 470 -22.58 -29.85 -13.08
C GLY A 470 -21.71 -28.88 -13.87
N ASN A 471 -22.09 -28.48 -15.07
CA ASN A 471 -21.25 -27.64 -15.95
C ASN A 471 -21.81 -26.25 -16.20
N GLU A 472 -22.93 -25.90 -15.59
CA GLU A 472 -23.51 -24.55 -15.67
C GLU A 472 -23.29 -23.81 -14.34
N LEU A 473 -22.93 -22.54 -14.39
CA LEU A 473 -22.87 -21.70 -13.22
C LEU A 473 -24.23 -21.16 -12.84
N MET A 474 -24.55 -21.25 -11.56
CA MET A 474 -25.86 -20.86 -11.02
C MET A 474 -25.68 -19.90 -9.84
N ILE A 475 -26.55 -18.90 -9.76
CA ILE A 475 -26.67 -18.09 -8.54
C ILE A 475 -27.56 -18.83 -7.55
N THR A 476 -26.95 -19.42 -6.54
CA THR A 476 -27.64 -20.21 -5.51
C THR A 476 -28.01 -19.39 -4.29
N HIS A 477 -27.37 -18.25 -4.06
CA HIS A 477 -27.65 -17.31 -2.99
C HIS A 477 -28.49 -16.14 -3.50
N THR A 478 -29.81 -16.21 -3.31
CA THR A 478 -30.78 -15.27 -3.88
C THR A 478 -30.62 -13.83 -3.41
N TYR A 479 -30.00 -13.60 -2.24
CA TYR A 479 -29.71 -12.23 -1.79
C TYR A 479 -28.81 -11.44 -2.77
N LEU A 480 -27.92 -12.12 -3.53
CA LEU A 480 -27.13 -11.45 -4.55
C LEU A 480 -28.00 -11.02 -5.73
N SER A 481 -28.84 -11.92 -6.25
CA SER A 481 -29.76 -11.57 -7.35
C SER A 481 -30.77 -10.50 -6.93
N ASP A 482 -31.24 -10.52 -5.70
CA ASP A 482 -32.16 -9.52 -5.15
C ASP A 482 -31.50 -8.12 -5.07
N ALA A 483 -30.20 -8.07 -4.71
CA ALA A 483 -29.44 -6.83 -4.64
C ALA A 483 -29.01 -6.31 -6.02
N MET A 484 -28.63 -7.18 -6.95
CA MET A 484 -28.14 -6.78 -8.25
C MET A 484 -29.25 -6.39 -9.22
N GLY A 485 -30.43 -7.00 -9.08
CA GLY A 485 -31.57 -6.72 -9.96
C GLY A 485 -31.24 -6.89 -11.44
N GLU A 486 -31.51 -5.87 -12.27
CA GLU A 486 -31.23 -5.89 -13.72
C GLU A 486 -29.73 -5.89 -14.03
N ASP A 487 -28.87 -5.41 -13.11
CA ASP A 487 -27.40 -5.38 -13.29
C ASP A 487 -26.78 -6.78 -13.20
N LEU A 488 -27.53 -7.79 -12.77
CA LEU A 488 -27.05 -9.18 -12.74
C LEU A 488 -26.59 -9.66 -14.14
N GLU A 489 -27.27 -9.18 -15.20
CA GLU A 489 -26.93 -9.51 -16.59
C GLU A 489 -25.71 -8.74 -17.11
N ALA A 490 -25.22 -7.75 -16.37
CA ALA A 490 -24.05 -6.95 -16.74
C ALA A 490 -22.72 -7.56 -16.24
N VAL A 491 -22.76 -8.63 -15.45
CA VAL A 491 -21.57 -9.27 -14.86
C VAL A 491 -21.50 -10.74 -15.26
N ASP A 492 -20.31 -11.20 -15.61
CA ASP A 492 -20.10 -12.60 -16.03
C ASP A 492 -20.42 -13.58 -14.89
N ALA A 493 -21.02 -14.71 -15.24
CA ALA A 493 -21.40 -15.78 -14.31
C ALA A 493 -20.23 -16.30 -13.47
N ALA A 494 -19.02 -16.33 -14.04
CA ALA A 494 -17.82 -16.78 -13.34
C ALA A 494 -17.29 -15.76 -12.31
N THR A 495 -17.69 -14.50 -12.39
CA THR A 495 -17.51 -13.50 -11.35
C THR A 495 -18.63 -13.60 -10.32
N LEU A 496 -19.89 -13.65 -10.78
CA LEU A 496 -21.05 -13.72 -9.88
C LEU A 496 -21.05 -14.97 -8.99
N SER A 497 -20.52 -16.10 -9.48
CA SER A 497 -20.43 -17.34 -8.68
C SER A 497 -19.52 -17.16 -7.43
N CYS A 498 -18.51 -16.32 -7.49
CA CYS A 498 -17.68 -15.95 -6.34
C CYS A 498 -18.33 -14.84 -5.48
N ALA A 499 -18.91 -13.84 -6.15
CA ALA A 499 -19.61 -12.71 -5.53
C ALA A 499 -20.77 -13.12 -4.60
N GLN A 500 -21.31 -14.33 -4.74
CA GLN A 500 -22.34 -14.85 -3.83
C GLN A 500 -21.88 -14.91 -2.36
N CYS A 501 -20.57 -15.01 -2.10
CA CYS A 501 -20.01 -15.14 -0.76
C CYS A 501 -18.94 -14.07 -0.49
N HIS A 502 -18.24 -13.62 -1.53
CA HIS A 502 -17.20 -12.60 -1.46
C HIS A 502 -17.78 -11.21 -1.74
N VAL A 503 -18.68 -10.78 -0.85
CA VAL A 503 -19.38 -9.49 -0.88
C VAL A 503 -19.49 -8.90 0.52
N GLU A 504 -19.66 -7.58 0.59
CA GLU A 504 -20.08 -6.93 1.83
C GLU A 504 -21.56 -7.22 2.12
N TYR A 505 -21.83 -7.69 3.33
CA TYR A 505 -23.17 -8.03 3.76
C TYR A 505 -23.40 -7.73 5.24
N TYR A 506 -24.65 -7.62 5.64
CA TYR A 506 -25.06 -7.56 7.04
C TYR A 506 -26.21 -8.55 7.31
N PHE A 507 -26.43 -8.84 8.57
CA PHE A 507 -27.61 -9.60 8.98
C PHE A 507 -28.78 -8.65 9.29
N ALA A 508 -29.86 -8.76 8.53
CA ALA A 508 -31.05 -7.95 8.73
C ALA A 508 -31.53 -8.00 10.20
N PRO A 509 -31.70 -6.89 10.89
CA PRO A 509 -31.99 -6.88 12.33
C PRO A 509 -33.19 -7.72 12.76
N ALA A 510 -34.25 -7.75 11.94
CA ALA A 510 -35.51 -8.44 12.23
C ALA A 510 -35.45 -9.95 11.93
N THR A 511 -34.91 -10.34 10.80
CA THR A 511 -34.98 -11.72 10.26
C THR A 511 -33.67 -12.48 10.39
N LYS A 512 -32.56 -11.78 10.64
CA LYS A 512 -31.19 -12.31 10.62
C LYS A 512 -30.75 -12.82 9.25
N ALA A 513 -31.52 -12.52 8.20
CA ALA A 513 -31.19 -12.87 6.84
C ALA A 513 -29.94 -12.10 6.36
N THR A 514 -29.10 -12.77 5.61
CA THR A 514 -27.99 -12.15 4.89
C THR A 514 -28.56 -11.18 3.87
N THR A 515 -28.12 -9.93 3.91
CA THR A 515 -28.63 -8.85 3.07
C THR A 515 -27.47 -7.97 2.62
N LEU A 516 -27.46 -7.54 1.37
CA LEU A 516 -26.41 -6.67 0.84
C LEU A 516 -26.81 -5.19 1.04
N PRO A 517 -25.85 -4.29 1.33
CA PRO A 517 -26.14 -2.88 1.61
C PRO A 517 -26.23 -2.02 0.34
N TYR A 518 -26.61 -2.58 -0.78
CA TYR A 518 -26.79 -1.91 -2.07
C TYR A 518 -27.89 -2.57 -2.90
N GLN A 519 -28.27 -1.96 -4.03
CA GLN A 519 -29.37 -2.42 -4.90
C GLN A 519 -28.99 -2.47 -6.40
N ASN A 520 -27.75 -2.18 -6.74
CA ASN A 520 -27.22 -2.22 -8.12
C ASN A 520 -25.72 -1.93 -8.09
N LEU A 521 -25.01 -2.13 -9.19
CA LEU A 521 -23.59 -1.84 -9.34
C LEU A 521 -23.21 -0.39 -8.99
N ALA A 522 -24.06 0.58 -9.36
CA ALA A 522 -23.76 1.99 -9.12
C ALA A 522 -23.78 2.39 -7.62
N THR A 523 -24.46 1.61 -6.79
CA THR A 523 -24.56 1.84 -5.34
C THR A 523 -23.66 0.90 -4.51
N MET A 524 -22.76 0.19 -5.16
CA MET A 524 -21.84 -0.78 -4.58
C MET A 524 -20.50 -0.15 -4.10
N THR A 525 -20.38 1.18 -4.17
CA THR A 525 -19.18 1.88 -3.73
C THR A 525 -19.11 1.97 -2.20
N PRO A 526 -17.90 2.02 -1.59
CA PRO A 526 -17.77 2.17 -0.13
C PRO A 526 -18.56 3.36 0.42
N ASP A 527 -18.59 4.50 -0.29
CA ASP A 527 -19.34 5.69 0.12
C ASP A 527 -20.85 5.40 0.18
N ALA A 528 -21.40 4.79 -0.87
CA ALA A 528 -22.83 4.48 -0.94
C ALA A 528 -23.24 3.41 0.08
N ILE A 529 -22.36 2.43 0.33
CA ILE A 529 -22.56 1.40 1.37
C ILE A 529 -22.60 2.03 2.75
N LEU A 530 -21.64 2.90 3.07
CA LEU A 530 -21.62 3.62 4.35
C LEU A 530 -22.87 4.51 4.52
N ASP A 531 -23.25 5.22 3.46
CA ASP A 531 -24.49 6.02 3.44
C ASP A 531 -25.73 5.16 3.67
N TYR A 532 -25.81 3.98 3.07
CA TYR A 532 -26.89 3.02 3.31
C TYR A 532 -26.98 2.64 4.79
N TYR A 533 -25.86 2.26 5.42
CA TYR A 533 -25.82 1.93 6.84
C TYR A 533 -26.16 3.11 7.76
N ASN A 534 -25.74 4.31 7.38
CA ASN A 534 -26.03 5.53 8.16
C ASN A 534 -27.49 5.96 8.07
N GLN A 535 -28.17 5.64 6.96
CA GLN A 535 -29.60 5.93 6.75
C GLN A 535 -30.50 4.83 7.31
N MET A 536 -30.03 3.60 7.45
CA MET A 536 -30.80 2.50 8.03
C MET A 536 -30.92 2.66 9.53
N LEU A 537 -32.11 3.03 10.01
CA LEU A 537 -32.35 3.26 11.43
C LEU A 537 -32.86 2.01 12.14
N VAL A 538 -32.17 1.61 13.20
CA VAL A 538 -32.58 0.56 14.14
C VAL A 538 -32.75 1.21 15.51
N ASP A 539 -33.97 1.16 16.06
CA ASP A 539 -34.35 1.86 17.32
C ASP A 539 -34.03 3.37 17.29
N GLY A 540 -34.16 3.99 16.12
CA GLY A 540 -33.94 5.43 15.92
C GLY A 540 -32.48 5.85 15.85
N GLN A 541 -31.55 4.90 15.76
CA GLN A 541 -30.12 5.12 15.59
C GLN A 541 -29.62 4.45 14.28
N PRO A 542 -28.57 4.97 13.63
CA PRO A 542 -27.94 4.28 12.49
C PRO A 542 -27.63 2.82 12.81
N PHE A 543 -27.78 1.94 11.85
CA PHE A 543 -27.45 0.52 12.00
C PHE A 543 -26.02 0.33 12.55
N ALA A 544 -25.83 -0.69 13.36
CA ALA A 544 -24.51 -1.12 13.82
C ALA A 544 -24.56 -2.62 14.14
N ASP A 545 -23.50 -3.33 13.81
CA ASP A 545 -23.34 -4.73 14.21
C ASP A 545 -23.09 -4.84 15.70
N TYR A 546 -22.41 -3.87 16.29
CA TYR A 546 -22.13 -3.80 17.72
C TYR A 546 -21.85 -2.37 18.17
N THR A 547 -21.78 -2.18 19.49
CA THR A 547 -21.36 -0.92 20.10
C THR A 547 -20.14 -1.20 20.99
N ASN A 548 -19.06 -0.48 20.75
CA ASN A 548 -17.89 -0.57 21.62
C ASN A 548 -18.28 -0.13 23.04
N PRO A 549 -18.09 -0.99 24.06
CA PRO A 549 -18.66 -0.76 25.39
C PRO A 549 -18.01 0.39 26.15
N ARG A 550 -16.79 0.78 25.80
CA ARG A 550 -16.06 1.85 26.49
C ARG A 550 -16.16 3.19 25.78
N SER A 551 -15.96 3.22 24.47
CA SER A 551 -16.03 4.45 23.68
C SER A 551 -17.48 4.84 23.33
N GLY A 552 -18.37 3.86 23.24
CA GLY A 552 -19.76 4.04 22.80
C GLY A 552 -19.92 4.20 21.29
N VAL A 553 -18.87 3.95 20.49
CA VAL A 553 -18.93 3.98 19.02
C VAL A 553 -19.79 2.82 18.53
N ARG A 554 -20.76 3.13 17.69
CA ARG A 554 -21.62 2.16 17.01
C ARG A 554 -20.96 1.76 15.71
N GLN A 555 -20.36 0.58 15.65
CA GLN A 555 -19.47 0.14 14.59
C GLN A 555 -20.15 -0.81 13.60
N ILE A 556 -19.68 -0.78 12.38
CA ILE A 556 -20.01 -1.72 11.31
C ILE A 556 -18.81 -2.69 11.18
N LYS A 557 -19.09 -3.99 11.10
CA LYS A 557 -18.07 -4.97 10.75
C LYS A 557 -18.20 -5.30 9.27
N VAL A 558 -17.35 -4.74 8.46
CA VAL A 558 -17.22 -5.09 7.03
C VAL A 558 -16.84 -6.56 6.90
N GLN A 559 -17.40 -7.27 5.95
CA GLN A 559 -17.29 -8.72 5.83
C GLN A 559 -16.24 -9.13 4.77
N HIS A 560 -16.62 -9.21 3.50
CA HIS A 560 -15.80 -9.72 2.39
C HIS A 560 -16.00 -8.87 1.14
N PRO A 561 -15.48 -7.62 1.07
CA PRO A 561 -15.79 -6.67 0.01
C PRO A 561 -14.98 -6.90 -1.28
N GLU A 562 -14.54 -8.13 -1.57
CA GLU A 562 -13.72 -8.43 -2.73
C GLU A 562 -14.46 -8.14 -4.05
N PHE A 563 -15.76 -8.42 -4.13
CA PHE A 563 -16.54 -8.13 -5.33
C PHE A 563 -16.70 -6.62 -5.55
N GLU A 564 -17.00 -5.87 -4.50
CA GLU A 564 -17.11 -4.42 -4.52
C GLU A 564 -15.77 -3.77 -4.92
N THR A 565 -14.67 -4.27 -4.38
CA THR A 565 -13.32 -3.80 -4.67
C THR A 565 -12.94 -4.11 -6.12
N TYR A 566 -13.16 -5.36 -6.57
CA TYR A 566 -12.83 -5.78 -7.93
C TYR A 566 -13.69 -5.08 -9.00
N MET A 567 -14.98 -4.88 -8.76
CA MET A 567 -15.87 -4.17 -9.70
C MET A 567 -15.80 -2.65 -9.54
N GLY A 568 -15.10 -2.14 -8.53
CA GLY A 568 -14.95 -0.73 -8.22
C GLY A 568 -14.28 0.09 -9.32
N GLU A 569 -14.36 1.42 -9.22
CA GLU A 569 -13.63 2.31 -10.11
C GLU A 569 -12.13 2.20 -9.82
N GLY A 570 -11.30 2.08 -10.85
CA GLY A 570 -9.86 1.89 -10.74
C GLY A 570 -9.38 0.46 -10.95
N SER A 571 -10.26 -0.55 -10.83
CA SER A 571 -9.90 -1.92 -11.20
C SER A 571 -9.66 -2.03 -12.71
N VAL A 572 -8.48 -2.53 -13.08
CA VAL A 572 -8.03 -2.58 -14.48
C VAL A 572 -8.47 -3.84 -15.20
N HIS A 573 -8.79 -4.92 -14.50
CA HIS A 573 -9.07 -6.24 -15.08
C HIS A 573 -10.56 -6.60 -15.14
N LYS A 574 -11.43 -5.84 -14.48
CA LYS A 574 -12.86 -6.20 -14.31
C LYS A 574 -13.66 -6.39 -15.61
N ASN A 575 -13.19 -5.83 -16.72
CA ASN A 575 -13.86 -5.95 -18.02
C ASN A 575 -13.33 -7.09 -18.90
N ASP A 576 -12.12 -7.59 -18.59
CA ASP A 576 -11.39 -8.54 -19.43
C ASP A 576 -11.26 -9.92 -18.79
N PHE A 577 -11.29 -9.99 -17.44
CA PHE A 577 -11.12 -11.22 -16.68
C PHE A 577 -12.23 -11.39 -15.65
N THR A 578 -12.47 -12.64 -15.27
CA THR A 578 -13.38 -13.01 -14.19
C THR A 578 -12.57 -13.48 -12.98
N CYS A 579 -13.21 -13.55 -11.80
CA CYS A 579 -12.59 -14.13 -10.62
C CYS A 579 -12.03 -15.55 -10.89
N ALA A 580 -12.79 -16.36 -11.62
CA ALA A 580 -12.38 -17.72 -11.96
C ALA A 580 -11.16 -17.78 -12.89
N ASP A 581 -10.98 -16.81 -13.78
CA ASP A 581 -9.82 -16.77 -14.69
C ASP A 581 -8.51 -16.63 -13.91
N CYS A 582 -8.53 -15.92 -12.78
CA CYS A 582 -7.36 -15.69 -11.94
C CYS A 582 -7.21 -16.74 -10.84
N HIS A 583 -8.28 -17.10 -10.12
CA HIS A 583 -8.23 -17.94 -8.93
C HIS A 583 -8.46 -19.43 -9.19
N MET A 584 -8.95 -19.80 -10.38
CA MET A 584 -9.17 -21.20 -10.77
C MET A 584 -8.22 -21.61 -11.89
N GLY A 585 -8.14 -20.87 -12.97
CA GLY A 585 -7.21 -21.10 -14.06
C GLY A 585 -7.34 -22.44 -14.79
N GLU A 586 -6.71 -22.56 -15.96
CA GLU A 586 -6.61 -23.83 -16.68
C GLU A 586 -5.52 -24.71 -16.12
N ALA A 587 -5.78 -26.00 -16.04
CA ALA A 587 -4.81 -27.04 -15.68
C ALA A 587 -4.83 -28.15 -16.73
N ILE A 588 -3.75 -28.94 -16.80
CA ILE A 588 -3.60 -30.04 -17.77
C ILE A 588 -3.57 -31.37 -17.03
N ALA A 589 -4.52 -32.24 -17.34
CA ALA A 589 -4.57 -33.58 -16.81
C ALA A 589 -3.42 -34.46 -17.33
N ALA A 590 -3.18 -35.60 -16.67
CA ALA A 590 -2.11 -36.54 -17.06
C ALA A 590 -2.25 -37.11 -18.47
N ASP A 591 -3.46 -37.12 -19.03
CA ASP A 591 -3.77 -37.59 -20.40
C ASP A 591 -3.64 -36.43 -21.44
N GLY A 592 -3.33 -35.21 -21.01
CA GLY A 592 -3.19 -34.01 -21.84
C GLY A 592 -4.49 -33.23 -22.05
N THR A 593 -5.60 -33.61 -21.42
CA THR A 593 -6.86 -32.82 -21.46
C THR A 593 -6.77 -31.59 -20.58
N THR A 594 -7.29 -30.46 -21.06
CA THR A 594 -7.38 -29.21 -20.27
C THR A 594 -8.68 -29.20 -19.46
N TYR A 595 -8.58 -28.79 -18.20
CA TYR A 595 -9.72 -28.59 -17.32
C TYR A 595 -9.53 -27.32 -16.48
N ILE A 596 -10.60 -26.80 -15.87
CA ILE A 596 -10.53 -25.68 -14.94
C ILE A 596 -10.25 -26.22 -13.53
N SER A 597 -9.14 -25.78 -12.94
CA SER A 597 -8.75 -26.17 -11.59
C SER A 597 -9.70 -25.57 -10.55
N HIS A 598 -10.07 -26.35 -9.55
CA HIS A 598 -10.88 -25.92 -8.40
C HIS A 598 -10.04 -25.84 -7.11
N THR A 599 -8.77 -25.47 -7.25
CA THR A 599 -7.90 -25.27 -6.07
C THR A 599 -8.14 -23.93 -5.38
N TRP A 600 -8.79 -22.96 -6.03
CA TRP A 600 -9.07 -21.61 -5.50
C TRP A 600 -7.86 -20.97 -4.81
N MET A 601 -6.74 -21.02 -5.49
CA MET A 601 -5.45 -20.53 -4.99
C MET A 601 -5.21 -19.04 -5.36
N SER A 602 -4.18 -18.46 -4.77
CA SER A 602 -3.62 -17.21 -5.29
C SER A 602 -3.22 -17.40 -6.77
N PRO A 603 -3.52 -16.43 -7.66
CA PRO A 603 -3.03 -16.48 -9.04
C PRO A 603 -1.51 -16.65 -9.13
N LEU A 604 -0.76 -16.10 -8.15
CA LEU A 604 0.69 -16.17 -8.08
C LEU A 604 1.22 -17.59 -7.85
N ASP A 605 0.42 -18.47 -7.26
CA ASP A 605 0.77 -19.88 -7.02
C ASP A 605 0.46 -20.78 -8.22
N ASN A 606 -0.21 -20.26 -9.25
CA ASN A 606 -0.52 -21.00 -10.47
C ASN A 606 0.53 -20.74 -11.56
N GLU A 607 1.57 -21.58 -11.63
CA GLU A 607 2.68 -21.45 -12.57
C GLU A 607 2.21 -21.43 -14.04
N ALA A 608 1.17 -22.21 -14.39
CA ALA A 608 0.62 -22.26 -15.74
C ALA A 608 -0.07 -20.94 -16.13
N LEU A 609 -0.84 -20.36 -15.20
CA LEU A 609 -1.50 -19.07 -15.36
C LEU A 609 -0.45 -17.95 -15.46
N MET A 610 0.52 -17.95 -14.55
CA MET A 610 1.60 -16.95 -14.50
C MET A 610 2.42 -16.93 -15.79
N SER A 611 2.86 -18.10 -16.26
CA SER A 611 3.70 -18.19 -17.47
C SER A 611 2.94 -18.08 -18.79
N GLY A 612 1.64 -18.41 -18.80
CA GLY A 612 0.79 -18.43 -19.99
C GLY A 612 0.01 -17.13 -20.18
N THR A 613 -0.92 -16.83 -19.28
CA THR A 613 -1.86 -15.71 -19.41
C THR A 613 -1.25 -14.41 -18.90
N CYS A 614 -0.74 -14.40 -17.67
CA CYS A 614 -0.23 -13.18 -17.04
C CYS A 614 1.02 -12.65 -17.74
N ALA A 615 1.93 -13.53 -18.14
CA ALA A 615 3.18 -13.15 -18.81
C ALA A 615 2.99 -12.49 -20.19
N GLN A 616 1.78 -12.49 -20.73
CA GLN A 616 1.50 -11.76 -21.98
C GLN A 616 1.53 -10.24 -21.78
N CYS A 617 1.19 -9.76 -20.57
CA CYS A 617 1.15 -8.34 -20.22
C CYS A 617 2.12 -7.99 -19.10
N HIS A 618 2.33 -8.89 -18.12
CA HIS A 618 3.19 -8.69 -16.96
C HIS A 618 4.52 -9.42 -17.10
N LYS A 619 5.61 -8.77 -16.76
CA LYS A 619 6.96 -9.39 -16.75
C LYS A 619 7.32 -9.96 -15.38
N ASP A 620 6.90 -9.27 -14.32
CA ASP A 620 7.11 -9.64 -12.93
C ASP A 620 5.84 -9.38 -12.10
N LEU A 621 4.77 -10.09 -12.42
CA LEU A 621 3.50 -9.93 -11.69
C LEU A 621 3.66 -10.19 -10.19
N ALA A 622 4.50 -11.14 -9.79
CA ALA A 622 4.71 -11.44 -8.38
C ALA A 622 5.35 -10.26 -7.63
N GLY A 623 6.34 -9.59 -8.26
CA GLY A 623 6.93 -8.37 -7.70
C GLY A 623 5.94 -7.20 -7.68
N GLU A 624 5.17 -7.01 -8.75
CA GLU A 624 4.14 -5.95 -8.84
C GLU A 624 3.05 -6.12 -7.77
N VAL A 625 2.50 -7.32 -7.63
CA VAL A 625 1.50 -7.63 -6.60
C VAL A 625 2.09 -7.52 -5.20
N GLY A 626 3.30 -8.05 -4.99
CA GLY A 626 3.98 -7.95 -3.69
C GLY A 626 4.18 -6.51 -3.24
N ALA A 627 4.56 -5.61 -4.16
CA ALA A 627 4.71 -4.19 -3.85
C ALA A 627 3.37 -3.51 -3.49
N ILE A 628 2.29 -3.85 -4.18
CA ILE A 628 0.94 -3.35 -3.87
C ILE A 628 0.53 -3.83 -2.48
N GLN A 629 0.68 -5.12 -2.20
CA GLN A 629 0.30 -5.72 -0.92
C GLN A 629 1.09 -5.14 0.24
N GLU A 630 2.41 -4.99 0.09
CA GLU A 630 3.27 -4.38 1.11
C GLU A 630 2.84 -2.93 1.43
N GLU A 631 2.54 -2.12 0.41
CA GLU A 631 2.09 -0.74 0.62
C GLU A 631 0.69 -0.67 1.25
N THR A 632 -0.25 -1.48 0.77
CA THR A 632 -1.60 -1.53 1.33
C THR A 632 -1.58 -1.99 2.78
N GLU A 633 -0.86 -3.07 3.07
CA GLU A 633 -0.70 -3.58 4.44
C GLU A 633 -0.06 -2.53 5.36
N ARG A 634 1.05 -1.93 4.92
CA ARG A 634 1.72 -0.85 5.65
C ARG A 634 0.78 0.29 6.02
N ARG A 635 -0.04 0.74 5.07
CA ARG A 635 -1.01 1.82 5.29
C ARG A 635 -2.14 1.39 6.20
N THR A 636 -2.64 0.17 6.03
CA THR A 636 -3.68 -0.42 6.88
C THR A 636 -3.24 -0.47 8.34
N TYR A 637 -1.99 -0.86 8.61
CA TYR A 637 -1.39 -0.79 9.95
C TYR A 637 -1.32 0.65 10.47
N ALA A 638 -0.80 1.58 9.67
CA ALA A 638 -0.62 2.96 10.11
C ALA A 638 -1.96 3.61 10.49
N VAL A 639 -2.98 3.46 9.65
CA VAL A 639 -4.32 3.98 9.90
C VAL A 639 -4.99 3.25 11.07
N GLY A 640 -4.78 1.94 11.19
CA GLY A 640 -5.28 1.13 12.31
C GLY A 640 -4.75 1.60 13.67
N TYR A 641 -3.48 1.95 13.78
CA TYR A 641 -2.92 2.54 15.01
C TYR A 641 -3.47 3.94 15.30
N LEU A 642 -3.73 4.75 14.28
CA LEU A 642 -4.39 6.04 14.48
C LEU A 642 -5.83 5.84 14.97
N LEU A 643 -6.53 4.84 14.47
CA LEU A 643 -7.89 4.48 14.92
C LEU A 643 -7.89 3.94 16.35
N GLU A 644 -6.92 3.13 16.73
CA GLU A 644 -6.70 2.70 18.13
C GLU A 644 -6.50 3.90 19.05
N ALA A 645 -5.61 4.83 18.68
CA ALA A 645 -5.33 6.03 19.45
C ALA A 645 -6.59 6.94 19.59
N LEU A 646 -7.39 7.07 18.54
CA LEU A 646 -8.68 7.76 18.56
C LEU A 646 -9.64 7.07 19.52
N THR A 647 -9.76 5.75 19.44
CA THR A 647 -10.64 4.94 20.31
C THR A 647 -10.25 5.12 21.79
N GLU A 648 -8.98 5.02 22.12
CA GLU A 648 -8.49 5.25 23.49
C GLU A 648 -8.72 6.68 23.99
N LYS A 649 -8.53 7.68 23.10
CA LYS A 649 -8.79 9.08 23.45
C LYS A 649 -10.26 9.32 23.71
N LEU A 650 -11.13 8.72 22.91
CA LEU A 650 -12.58 8.79 23.10
C LEU A 650 -13.02 8.11 24.41
N VAL A 651 -12.44 6.95 24.74
CA VAL A 651 -12.66 6.30 26.04
C VAL A 651 -12.29 7.24 27.19
N LYS A 652 -11.13 7.88 27.14
CA LYS A 652 -10.69 8.86 28.16
C LYS A 652 -11.65 10.06 28.24
N ALA A 653 -12.16 10.53 27.10
CA ALA A 653 -13.14 11.62 27.07
C ALA A 653 -14.47 11.22 27.73
N VAL A 654 -14.94 9.99 27.49
CA VAL A 654 -16.14 9.42 28.17
C VAL A 654 -15.91 9.31 29.68
N GLU A 655 -14.77 8.76 30.10
CA GLU A 655 -14.45 8.57 31.52
C GLU A 655 -14.25 9.89 32.28
N SER A 656 -13.78 10.94 31.59
CA SER A 656 -13.55 12.25 32.23
C SER A 656 -14.82 12.95 32.70
N GLY A 657 -15.95 12.70 32.04
CA GLY A 657 -17.20 13.39 32.28
C GLY A 657 -17.20 14.89 31.91
N GLU A 658 -16.18 15.35 31.16
CA GLU A 658 -16.04 16.77 30.76
C GLU A 658 -16.80 17.10 29.47
N TYR A 659 -17.26 16.10 28.76
CA TYR A 659 -17.94 16.21 27.46
C TYR A 659 -19.45 15.97 27.63
N THR A 660 -20.25 16.71 26.91
CA THR A 660 -21.68 16.44 26.78
C THR A 660 -21.93 15.24 25.87
N ASP A 661 -23.10 14.62 25.99
CA ASP A 661 -23.52 13.53 25.10
C ASP A 661 -23.53 13.97 23.62
N GLU A 662 -23.90 15.22 23.33
CA GLU A 662 -23.93 15.78 21.99
C GLU A 662 -22.48 15.87 21.41
N GLU A 663 -21.53 16.36 22.20
CA GLU A 663 -20.11 16.42 21.81
C GLU A 663 -19.54 15.01 21.57
N LEU A 664 -19.79 14.06 22.47
CA LEU A 664 -19.34 12.68 22.31
C LEU A 664 -19.98 11.99 21.12
N ASN A 665 -21.27 12.21 20.86
CA ASN A 665 -21.96 11.59 19.74
C ASN A 665 -21.47 12.15 18.40
N ALA A 666 -21.11 13.43 18.35
CA ALA A 666 -20.48 14.00 17.15
C ALA A 666 -19.12 13.33 16.84
N ILE A 667 -18.27 13.13 17.86
CA ILE A 667 -16.98 12.43 17.69
C ILE A 667 -17.21 10.96 17.32
N ARG A 668 -18.15 10.28 17.98
CA ARG A 668 -18.49 8.87 17.71
C ARG A 668 -18.95 8.64 16.28
N ALA A 669 -19.73 9.56 15.71
CA ALA A 669 -20.18 9.46 14.32
C ALA A 669 -19.00 9.47 13.35
N VAL A 670 -18.07 10.41 13.52
CA VAL A 670 -16.86 10.49 12.67
C VAL A 670 -15.94 9.28 12.88
N ALA A 671 -15.79 8.81 14.12
CA ALA A 671 -14.98 7.63 14.44
C ALA A 671 -15.57 6.34 13.83
N ARG A 672 -16.91 6.23 13.75
CA ARG A 672 -17.61 5.14 13.08
C ARG A 672 -17.29 5.10 11.59
N ASP A 673 -17.41 6.25 10.92
CA ASP A 673 -17.16 6.34 9.49
C ASP A 673 -15.69 6.03 9.18
N ALA A 674 -14.75 6.52 10.01
CA ALA A 674 -13.33 6.19 9.90
C ALA A 674 -13.05 4.68 10.05
N GLN A 675 -13.70 4.04 11.03
CA GLN A 675 -13.56 2.59 11.24
C GLN A 675 -14.08 1.80 10.05
N PHE A 676 -15.21 2.20 9.45
CA PHE A 676 -15.76 1.53 8.28
C PHE A 676 -14.77 1.51 7.09
N TYR A 677 -14.21 2.67 6.72
CA TYR A 677 -13.26 2.74 5.61
C TYR A 677 -11.97 1.95 5.88
N TRP A 678 -11.48 1.97 7.11
CA TRP A 678 -10.32 1.16 7.49
C TRP A 678 -10.64 -0.33 7.44
N ASP A 679 -11.80 -0.74 7.97
CA ASP A 679 -12.23 -2.13 8.00
C ASP A 679 -12.48 -2.67 6.59
N PHE A 680 -12.94 -1.83 5.67
CA PHE A 680 -13.19 -2.18 4.28
C PHE A 680 -11.91 -2.69 3.59
N VAL A 681 -10.78 -2.06 3.85
CA VAL A 681 -9.48 -2.48 3.30
C VAL A 681 -8.87 -3.62 4.11
N MET A 682 -8.97 -3.56 5.45
CA MET A 682 -8.34 -4.55 6.33
C MET A 682 -8.88 -5.97 6.15
N VAL A 683 -10.13 -6.12 5.71
CA VAL A 683 -10.78 -7.43 5.50
C VAL A 683 -10.82 -7.88 4.04
N GLU A 684 -10.40 -7.04 3.12
CA GLU A 684 -10.29 -7.36 1.71
C GLU A 684 -9.04 -8.26 1.50
N ASN A 685 -9.25 -9.50 1.05
CA ASN A 685 -8.23 -10.56 1.10
C ASN A 685 -7.11 -10.42 0.06
N SER A 686 -7.19 -9.49 -0.89
CA SER A 686 -6.14 -9.30 -1.89
C SER A 686 -5.03 -8.34 -1.44
N GLU A 687 -5.26 -7.62 -0.32
CA GLU A 687 -4.34 -6.61 0.18
C GLU A 687 -4.01 -5.54 -0.89
N GLY A 688 -5.03 -5.14 -1.65
CA GLY A 688 -4.90 -4.13 -2.70
C GLY A 688 -4.72 -4.67 -4.12
N ALA A 689 -4.45 -5.95 -4.31
CA ALA A 689 -4.23 -6.51 -5.65
C ALA A 689 -5.47 -6.46 -6.55
N HIS A 690 -6.68 -6.48 -6.00
CA HIS A 690 -7.90 -6.30 -6.76
C HIS A 690 -8.11 -4.86 -7.23
N ASN A 691 -7.79 -3.86 -6.40
CA ASN A 691 -7.96 -2.44 -6.73
C ASN A 691 -7.21 -1.54 -5.74
N SER A 692 -5.91 -1.41 -5.92
CA SER A 692 -5.05 -0.63 -5.03
C SER A 692 -5.45 0.85 -4.93
N LYS A 693 -6.06 1.40 -6.01
CA LYS A 693 -6.57 2.78 -6.00
C LYS A 693 -7.74 2.94 -5.03
N LEU A 694 -8.71 2.05 -5.06
CA LEU A 694 -9.88 2.11 -4.17
C LEU A 694 -9.46 1.94 -2.71
N ASP A 695 -8.54 1.02 -2.44
CA ASP A 695 -8.03 0.79 -1.09
C ASP A 695 -7.27 2.00 -0.56
N ALA A 696 -6.44 2.62 -1.40
CA ALA A 696 -5.75 3.86 -1.05
C ALA A 696 -6.75 4.98 -0.72
N GLU A 697 -7.81 5.16 -1.53
CA GLU A 697 -8.85 6.15 -1.29
C GLU A 697 -9.62 5.89 0.02
N CYS A 698 -9.90 4.63 0.35
CA CYS A 698 -10.55 4.26 1.61
C CYS A 698 -9.65 4.59 2.81
N LEU A 699 -8.36 4.25 2.74
CA LEU A 699 -7.41 4.56 3.80
C LEU A 699 -7.17 6.07 3.96
N ASP A 700 -7.14 6.85 2.88
CA ASP A 700 -7.08 8.31 2.93
C ASP A 700 -8.29 8.92 3.63
N LYS A 701 -9.50 8.42 3.32
CA LYS A 701 -10.74 8.85 3.96
C LYS A 701 -10.73 8.49 5.46
N ALA A 702 -10.33 7.28 5.80
CA ALA A 702 -10.20 6.85 7.20
C ALA A 702 -9.26 7.77 7.98
N GLU A 703 -8.07 8.03 7.46
CA GLU A 703 -7.09 8.91 8.09
C GLU A 703 -7.59 10.35 8.24
N ALA A 704 -8.21 10.91 7.21
CA ALA A 704 -8.78 12.26 7.24
C ALA A 704 -9.90 12.38 8.30
N LEU A 705 -10.76 11.37 8.42
CA LEU A 705 -11.82 11.31 9.43
C LEU A 705 -11.24 11.15 10.83
N ILE A 706 -10.21 10.33 11.03
CA ILE A 706 -9.51 10.21 12.32
C ILE A 706 -8.95 11.57 12.73
N ASN A 707 -8.24 12.25 11.83
CA ASN A 707 -7.68 13.57 12.10
C ASN A 707 -8.77 14.59 12.43
N THR A 708 -9.91 14.54 11.74
CA THR A 708 -11.09 15.36 12.05
C THR A 708 -11.61 15.07 13.46
N ALA A 709 -11.83 13.81 13.80
CA ALA A 709 -12.30 13.40 15.13
C ALA A 709 -11.30 13.81 16.22
N MET A 710 -10.00 13.65 15.97
CA MET A 710 -8.93 14.06 16.90
C MET A 710 -8.94 15.57 17.19
N GLY A 711 -9.31 16.39 16.20
CA GLY A 711 -9.47 17.84 16.33
C GLY A 711 -10.73 18.29 17.09
N MET A 712 -11.72 17.40 17.30
CA MET A 712 -12.96 17.70 18.02
C MET A 712 -12.83 17.60 19.55
N PHE A 713 -11.75 17.01 20.05
CA PHE A 713 -11.51 16.92 21.49
C PHE A 713 -11.05 18.28 22.07
N LYS A 714 -11.49 18.53 23.32
CA LYS A 714 -11.14 19.74 24.08
C LYS A 714 -9.67 19.78 24.49
#